data_4804b880e963614cea9f48904dfdba07
#
_entry.id   4804b880e963614cea9f48904dfdba07
#
_cell.length_a   1.000
_cell.length_b   1.000
_cell.length_c   1.000
_cell.angle_alpha   90.00
_cell.angle_beta   90.00
_cell.angle_gamma   90.00
#
_symmetry.space_group_name_H-M   'P 1'
#
loop_
_entity.id
_entity.type
_entity.pdbx_description
1 polymer ?
#
loop_
_entity_poly.entity_id
_entity_poly.type
_entity_poly.pdbx_seq_one_letter_code
_entity_poly.pdbx_strand_id
1 'polypeptide(L)'
;MKSGKNSKLKTQYLKFFCLLFCLVSFSSGYGQRERGWKSDWKGDCSEVKILEPGLDVTGVAVFKNRLFLDAKKDNIKLSRELSDEYRNTKTLWISFSVRKIAGNGRFGLSLLENSQEKLFVGAVGQDKTICFGSKKCREKMENAVQLILRVEKNKAYLFINPPLASVPDVEGASMTLSGDFSFDRITFLCEKGNAGEFSRVVAGEQFADVVFPRKSNDDLRSMGKQPVISWKKAEGALWINTESGVLRLKPYEFGALAVHSGSLNAIESQKNYAVSQEPAGAKFSVKEDSERILLKTDRFSATVEKRTGQICLYDRLGKLLIQEYPGGGRSETGYGEKVACRFSLSPEDALYGLGQFRDNSLNLRGKRRELVQFNTQAAVPVIYSTKGWGILWNNPSRTIFQDNKMGMSFQSDIGDIISYYYFVGDKLDDLIASYRSLTGKAPMIPYWSLGYHQSRNKYATQKEVMDIAERMHKENIPMSTIFIDYFYWQKYGTGSHRFDENLFPDVPGMLSSLHKNYNTRAVITIWPTFRPGIPNYEEFNRDGLLLDGAKALDGIIYDAFSPKAAEIYWKQVMPLVDLGIDGWFLDGCEPDQVNSFLPTVTHDGPALKVRNLYPLVHATTFYNGLLKARPNQRPYILTRCAWASQQKVGTAVWSGDIPTTFDELRKQVTAGLNFVACGIPYWTT
;
A
#
# COMPACT_ATOMS: atom_id res chain seq x y z
N MET A 1 -50.49 -32.04 -16.97
CA MET A 1 -49.64 -32.76 -15.99
C MET A 1 -48.30 -33.17 -16.62
N LYS A 2 -47.37 -32.24 -16.80
CA LYS A 2 -45.93 -32.47 -17.16
C LYS A 2 -45.11 -31.20 -16.91
N SER A 3 -45.06 -30.69 -15.70
CA SER A 3 -44.17 -29.56 -15.33
C SER A 3 -43.47 -29.71 -13.97
N GLY A 4 -43.70 -30.83 -13.25
CA GLY A 4 -43.18 -31.01 -11.88
C GLY A 4 -41.86 -31.78 -11.75
N LYS A 5 -41.36 -32.43 -12.82
CA LYS A 5 -40.13 -33.23 -12.74
C LYS A 5 -38.83 -32.49 -13.09
N ASN A 6 -38.92 -31.40 -13.87
CA ASN A 6 -37.75 -30.66 -14.28
C ASN A 6 -37.20 -29.65 -13.22
N SER A 7 -38.02 -29.27 -12.22
CA SER A 7 -37.56 -28.36 -11.16
C SER A 7 -36.71 -29.07 -10.11
N LYS A 8 -37.06 -30.33 -9.77
CA LYS A 8 -36.28 -31.13 -8.80
C LYS A 8 -34.90 -31.58 -9.35
N LEU A 9 -34.81 -31.90 -10.63
CA LEU A 9 -33.52 -32.20 -11.26
C LEU A 9 -32.63 -30.94 -11.37
N LYS A 10 -33.15 -29.79 -11.75
CA LYS A 10 -32.37 -28.54 -11.76
C LYS A 10 -31.88 -28.15 -10.35
N THR A 11 -32.67 -28.37 -9.33
CA THR A 11 -32.28 -28.07 -7.93
C THR A 11 -31.23 -29.09 -7.39
N GLN A 12 -31.28 -30.34 -7.84
CA GLN A 12 -30.24 -31.33 -7.50
C GLN A 12 -28.93 -31.09 -8.26
N TYR A 13 -28.97 -30.72 -9.53
CA TYR A 13 -27.78 -30.33 -10.28
C TYR A 13 -27.18 -29.02 -9.76
N LEU A 14 -27.98 -28.07 -9.35
CA LEU A 14 -27.47 -26.83 -8.70
C LEU A 14 -26.83 -27.13 -7.35
N LYS A 15 -27.40 -28.05 -6.55
CA LYS A 15 -26.81 -28.49 -5.28
C LYS A 15 -25.50 -29.26 -5.48
N PHE A 16 -25.42 -30.11 -6.51
CA PHE A 16 -24.19 -30.84 -6.85
C PHE A 16 -23.10 -29.90 -7.41
N PHE A 17 -23.50 -28.92 -8.23
CA PHE A 17 -22.59 -27.88 -8.72
C PHE A 17 -22.13 -26.94 -7.60
N CYS A 18 -22.99 -26.55 -6.67
CA CYS A 18 -22.59 -25.76 -5.48
C CYS A 18 -21.66 -26.56 -4.55
N LEU A 19 -21.88 -27.87 -4.35
CA LEU A 19 -21.01 -28.71 -3.54
C LEU A 19 -19.62 -28.87 -4.20
N LEU A 20 -19.58 -29.09 -5.51
CA LEU A 20 -18.31 -29.14 -6.27
C LEU A 20 -17.61 -27.79 -6.30
N PHE A 21 -18.36 -26.68 -6.42
CA PHE A 21 -17.80 -25.32 -6.43
C PHE A 21 -17.34 -24.86 -5.04
N CYS A 22 -18.03 -25.21 -3.96
CA CYS A 22 -17.56 -24.97 -2.59
C CYS A 22 -16.26 -25.73 -2.27
N LEU A 23 -16.13 -26.97 -2.73
CA LEU A 23 -14.90 -27.75 -2.58
C LEU A 23 -13.80 -27.30 -3.55
N VAL A 24 -14.15 -26.93 -4.76
CA VAL A 24 -13.21 -26.55 -5.82
C VAL A 24 -12.76 -25.08 -5.69
N SER A 25 -13.58 -24.12 -5.22
CA SER A 25 -13.16 -22.74 -5.11
C SER A 25 -12.30 -22.41 -3.88
N PHE A 26 -12.24 -23.27 -2.88
CA PHE A 26 -11.21 -23.22 -1.83
C PHE A 26 -9.91 -23.95 -2.23
N SER A 27 -9.96 -24.87 -3.20
CA SER A 27 -8.80 -25.61 -3.71
C SER A 27 -8.33 -25.17 -5.10
N SER A 28 -9.15 -24.52 -5.90
CA SER A 28 -8.87 -24.25 -7.32
C SER A 28 -8.28 -22.87 -7.63
N GLY A 29 -7.84 -22.16 -6.61
CA GLY A 29 -6.78 -21.21 -6.85
C GLY A 29 -5.44 -21.97 -6.90
N TYR A 30 -5.24 -22.90 -7.86
CA TYR A 30 -4.04 -23.73 -8.05
C TYR A 30 -4.02 -25.07 -7.27
N GLY A 31 -3.83 -26.18 -7.97
CA GLY A 31 -3.74 -27.55 -7.48
C GLY A 31 -2.55 -27.86 -6.59
N GLN A 32 -2.23 -26.99 -5.65
CA GLN A 32 -1.26 -27.19 -4.58
C GLN A 32 -1.94 -26.97 -3.24
N ARG A 33 -1.76 -27.91 -2.30
CA ARG A 33 -2.20 -27.77 -0.91
C ARG A 33 -1.61 -26.48 -0.33
N GLU A 34 -2.44 -25.60 0.19
CA GLU A 34 -1.96 -24.43 0.94
C GLU A 34 -1.05 -24.91 2.07
N ARG A 35 0.14 -24.30 2.20
CA ARG A 35 1.12 -24.67 3.23
C ARG A 35 0.48 -24.58 4.61
N GLY A 36 0.70 -25.57 5.43
CA GLY A 36 0.16 -25.61 6.80
C GLY A 36 -1.10 -26.47 6.97
N TRP A 37 -1.69 -26.97 5.87
CA TRP A 37 -2.93 -27.73 5.94
C TRP A 37 -2.81 -29.13 5.34
N LYS A 38 -3.35 -30.12 6.06
CA LYS A 38 -3.39 -31.52 5.66
C LYS A 38 -4.56 -31.84 4.72
N SER A 39 -5.66 -31.11 4.85
CA SER A 39 -6.90 -31.36 4.14
C SER A 39 -7.56 -30.09 3.65
N ASP A 40 -8.46 -30.20 2.68
CA ASP A 40 -9.41 -29.16 2.35
C ASP A 40 -10.49 -29.02 3.43
N TRP A 41 -11.29 -27.94 3.35
CA TRP A 41 -12.41 -27.73 4.25
C TRP A 41 -13.45 -28.86 4.10
N LYS A 42 -13.89 -29.42 5.21
CA LYS A 42 -14.93 -30.45 5.29
C LYS A 42 -16.08 -29.95 6.14
N GLY A 43 -17.30 -30.22 5.73
CA GLY A 43 -18.52 -29.89 6.48
C GLY A 43 -19.77 -29.83 5.61
N ASP A 44 -20.92 -29.56 6.22
CA ASP A 44 -22.15 -29.35 5.48
C ASP A 44 -22.19 -27.93 4.91
N CYS A 45 -22.13 -27.84 3.59
CA CYS A 45 -22.12 -26.59 2.83
C CYS A 45 -23.51 -26.21 2.27
N SER A 46 -24.59 -26.89 2.68
CA SER A 46 -25.93 -26.67 2.13
C SER A 46 -26.47 -25.23 2.36
N GLU A 47 -26.01 -24.56 3.42
CA GLU A 47 -26.36 -23.19 3.79
C GLU A 47 -25.21 -22.20 3.60
N VAL A 48 -24.20 -22.55 2.79
CA VAL A 48 -23.05 -21.71 2.49
C VAL A 48 -23.23 -21.05 1.13
N LYS A 49 -23.01 -19.75 1.06
CA LYS A 49 -22.99 -18.98 -0.21
C LYS A 49 -21.63 -18.36 -0.42
N ILE A 50 -21.15 -18.43 -1.65
CA ILE A 50 -19.97 -17.71 -2.09
C ILE A 50 -20.42 -16.36 -2.61
N LEU A 51 -19.84 -15.28 -2.07
CA LEU A 51 -20.12 -13.91 -2.48
C LEU A 51 -18.86 -13.26 -3.07
N GLU A 52 -19.03 -12.45 -4.08
CA GLU A 52 -17.99 -11.59 -4.65
C GLU A 52 -18.36 -10.11 -4.43
N PRO A 53 -17.41 -9.21 -4.16
CA PRO A 53 -15.99 -9.46 -3.88
C PRO A 53 -15.77 -10.14 -2.52
N GLY A 54 -14.56 -10.64 -2.28
CA GLY A 54 -14.14 -11.20 -0.98
C GLY A 54 -14.31 -10.22 0.18
N LEU A 55 -14.28 -10.72 1.42
CA LEU A 55 -14.16 -9.86 2.59
C LEU A 55 -12.79 -9.19 2.55
N ASP A 56 -12.82 -7.89 2.32
CA ASP A 56 -11.63 -7.07 2.32
C ASP A 56 -11.43 -6.49 3.71
N VAL A 57 -10.38 -6.92 4.38
CA VAL A 57 -9.98 -6.40 5.69
C VAL A 57 -8.48 -6.22 5.71
N THR A 58 -8.08 -4.99 5.79
CA THR A 58 -6.75 -4.46 6.14
C THR A 58 -5.50 -5.20 5.62
N GLY A 59 -4.97 -4.80 4.45
CA GLY A 59 -3.59 -5.11 4.02
C GLY A 59 -3.28 -6.59 3.73
N VAL A 60 -4.26 -7.46 3.89
CA VAL A 60 -4.22 -8.85 3.45
C VAL A 60 -4.70 -8.87 2.01
N ALA A 61 -4.09 -9.68 1.18
CA ALA A 61 -4.51 -9.85 -0.21
C ALA A 61 -6.03 -9.98 -0.31
N VAL A 62 -6.64 -9.17 -1.17
CA VAL A 62 -8.07 -9.27 -1.46
C VAL A 62 -8.35 -10.67 -1.95
N PHE A 63 -9.20 -11.39 -1.25
CA PHE A 63 -9.62 -12.71 -1.69
C PHE A 63 -10.80 -12.56 -2.62
N LYS A 64 -10.72 -13.23 -3.75
CA LYS A 64 -11.75 -13.20 -4.79
C LYS A 64 -13.14 -13.50 -4.25
N ASN A 65 -13.22 -14.38 -3.23
CA ASN A 65 -14.47 -14.86 -2.68
C ASN A 65 -14.50 -14.78 -1.14
N ARG A 66 -15.66 -14.44 -0.60
CA ARG A 66 -15.99 -14.59 0.81
C ARG A 66 -17.07 -15.65 0.97
N LEU A 67 -17.07 -16.37 2.08
CA LEU A 67 -18.12 -17.28 2.43
C LEU A 67 -19.15 -16.60 3.31
N PHE A 68 -20.41 -16.67 2.90
CA PHE A 68 -21.54 -16.28 3.71
C PHE A 68 -22.16 -17.55 4.31
N LEU A 69 -22.27 -17.56 5.64
CA LEU A 69 -22.89 -18.62 6.41
C LEU A 69 -24.20 -18.11 7.00
N ASP A 70 -25.28 -18.84 6.81
CA ASP A 70 -26.60 -18.54 7.37
C ASP A 70 -27.20 -19.82 7.97
N ALA A 71 -26.94 -20.02 9.26
CA ALA A 71 -27.31 -21.22 10.00
C ALA A 71 -28.78 -21.19 10.46
N LYS A 72 -29.73 -21.25 9.53
CA LYS A 72 -31.17 -21.14 9.81
C LYS A 72 -31.72 -22.34 10.57
N LYS A 73 -31.28 -23.53 10.18
CA LYS A 73 -31.85 -24.80 10.71
C LYS A 73 -30.94 -25.46 11.73
N ASP A 74 -29.65 -25.56 11.41
CA ASP A 74 -28.66 -26.28 12.20
C ASP A 74 -27.33 -25.49 12.29
N ASN A 75 -26.42 -25.93 13.17
CA ASN A 75 -25.08 -25.35 13.24
C ASN A 75 -24.29 -25.67 11.99
N ILE A 76 -23.66 -24.67 11.39
CA ILE A 76 -22.69 -24.88 10.30
C ILE A 76 -21.29 -25.00 10.89
N LYS A 77 -20.58 -26.06 10.55
CA LYS A 77 -19.20 -26.34 10.96
C LYS A 77 -18.36 -26.68 9.73
N LEU A 78 -17.38 -25.84 9.43
CA LEU A 78 -16.40 -26.09 8.38
C LEU A 78 -15.05 -26.33 9.04
N SER A 79 -14.51 -27.54 8.90
CA SER A 79 -13.28 -27.96 9.57
C SER A 79 -12.15 -28.20 8.59
N ARG A 80 -10.91 -27.93 9.03
CA ARG A 80 -9.68 -28.16 8.28
C ARG A 80 -8.57 -28.63 9.21
N GLU A 81 -7.85 -29.69 8.81
CA GLU A 81 -6.77 -30.28 9.61
C GLU A 81 -5.45 -29.54 9.38
N LEU A 82 -4.71 -29.33 10.48
CA LEU A 82 -3.38 -28.74 10.45
C LEU A 82 -2.35 -29.77 9.92
N SER A 83 -1.37 -29.32 9.15
CA SER A 83 -0.29 -30.20 8.69
C SER A 83 0.60 -30.64 9.85
N ASP A 84 1.27 -31.80 9.72
CA ASP A 84 2.15 -32.31 10.77
C ASP A 84 3.36 -31.39 11.02
N GLU A 85 3.78 -30.66 10.00
CA GLU A 85 4.85 -29.65 10.09
C GLU A 85 4.52 -28.57 11.15
N TYR A 86 3.26 -28.11 11.19
CA TYR A 86 2.84 -27.03 12.09
C TYR A 86 2.37 -27.50 13.47
N ARG A 87 2.05 -28.77 13.64
CA ARG A 87 1.68 -29.34 14.96
C ARG A 87 2.81 -29.29 15.97
N ASN A 88 4.07 -29.29 15.50
CA ASN A 88 5.27 -29.33 16.34
C ASN A 88 5.98 -27.99 16.45
N THR A 89 5.42 -26.92 15.92
CA THR A 89 6.03 -25.60 15.98
C THR A 89 5.92 -24.99 17.38
N LYS A 90 6.94 -24.21 17.78
CA LYS A 90 6.94 -23.50 19.08
C LYS A 90 5.92 -22.36 19.08
N THR A 91 5.70 -21.75 17.94
CA THR A 91 4.79 -20.61 17.76
C THR A 91 4.07 -20.77 16.42
N LEU A 92 2.75 -20.68 16.43
CA LEU A 92 1.92 -20.68 15.23
C LEU A 92 1.12 -19.37 15.18
N TRP A 93 1.15 -18.74 14.02
CA TRP A 93 0.31 -17.60 13.69
C TRP A 93 -0.87 -18.05 12.86
N ILE A 94 -2.07 -17.52 13.13
CA ILE A 94 -3.30 -17.77 12.36
C ILE A 94 -3.97 -16.43 12.10
N SER A 95 -4.32 -16.16 10.84
CA SER A 95 -5.02 -14.95 10.43
C SER A 95 -6.30 -15.28 9.67
N PHE A 96 -7.37 -14.56 9.95
CA PHE A 96 -8.62 -14.63 9.20
C PHE A 96 -9.42 -13.35 9.37
N SER A 97 -10.29 -13.08 8.41
CA SER A 97 -11.20 -11.94 8.44
C SER A 97 -12.63 -12.43 8.63
N VAL A 98 -13.38 -11.73 9.46
CA VAL A 98 -14.70 -12.19 9.87
C VAL A 98 -15.64 -11.02 10.11
N ARG A 99 -16.93 -11.21 9.78
CA ARG A 99 -18.03 -10.29 10.09
C ARG A 99 -19.27 -11.06 10.52
N LYS A 100 -19.73 -10.86 11.75
CA LYS A 100 -21.02 -11.37 12.20
C LYS A 100 -22.12 -10.39 11.79
N ILE A 101 -23.13 -10.89 11.09
CA ILE A 101 -24.25 -10.10 10.59
C ILE A 101 -25.41 -10.14 11.55
N ALA A 102 -25.84 -11.34 12.01
CA ALA A 102 -27.02 -11.52 12.84
C ALA A 102 -26.88 -12.71 13.79
N GLY A 103 -27.75 -12.74 14.81
CA GLY A 103 -27.96 -13.85 15.73
C GLY A 103 -27.36 -13.68 17.12
N ASN A 104 -27.77 -14.54 18.07
CA ASN A 104 -27.37 -14.48 19.47
C ASN A 104 -26.25 -15.45 19.86
N GLY A 105 -25.95 -16.45 19.03
CA GLY A 105 -24.97 -17.48 19.29
C GLY A 105 -23.55 -17.08 18.88
N ARG A 106 -22.66 -18.08 18.78
CA ARG A 106 -21.27 -17.91 18.39
C ARG A 106 -21.11 -17.90 16.86
N PHE A 107 -20.23 -17.05 16.39
CA PHE A 107 -19.78 -16.99 15.01
C PHE A 107 -18.27 -16.70 14.97
N GLY A 108 -17.45 -17.66 14.54
CA GLY A 108 -15.99 -17.52 14.55
C GLY A 108 -15.24 -18.82 14.36
N LEU A 109 -13.98 -18.83 14.80
CA LEU A 109 -13.03 -19.94 14.64
C LEU A 109 -12.78 -20.63 15.97
N SER A 110 -12.80 -21.98 15.96
CA SER A 110 -12.40 -22.83 17.09
C SER A 110 -11.14 -23.60 16.74
N LEU A 111 -10.19 -23.69 17.67
CA LEU A 111 -9.05 -24.60 17.64
C LEU A 111 -9.44 -25.87 18.39
N LEU A 112 -9.28 -27.03 17.76
CA LEU A 112 -9.67 -28.32 18.34
C LEU A 112 -8.51 -29.29 18.38
N GLU A 113 -8.43 -30.08 19.42
CA GLU A 113 -7.59 -31.26 19.53
C GLU A 113 -8.46 -32.48 19.80
N ASN A 114 -8.39 -33.53 18.98
CA ASN A 114 -9.21 -34.73 19.10
C ASN A 114 -10.71 -34.39 19.25
N SER A 115 -11.21 -33.42 18.49
CA SER A 115 -12.59 -32.89 18.53
C SER A 115 -12.98 -32.13 19.80
N GLN A 116 -12.08 -31.92 20.74
CA GLN A 116 -12.28 -31.07 21.91
C GLN A 116 -11.87 -29.63 21.62
N GLU A 117 -12.76 -28.67 21.87
CA GLU A 117 -12.43 -27.24 21.70
C GLU A 117 -11.42 -26.80 22.76
N LYS A 118 -10.26 -26.30 22.31
CA LYS A 118 -9.21 -25.70 23.14
C LYS A 118 -9.34 -24.19 23.23
N LEU A 119 -9.77 -23.57 22.14
CA LEU A 119 -9.88 -22.12 22.06
C LEU A 119 -10.95 -21.74 21.02
N PHE A 120 -11.83 -20.81 21.38
CA PHE A 120 -12.72 -20.12 20.44
C PHE A 120 -12.33 -18.67 20.30
N VAL A 121 -12.39 -18.15 19.08
CA VAL A 121 -12.22 -16.73 18.78
C VAL A 121 -13.24 -16.27 17.74
N GLY A 122 -14.02 -15.25 18.08
CA GLY A 122 -15.09 -14.77 17.23
C GLY A 122 -16.08 -13.88 17.97
N ALA A 123 -17.24 -13.64 17.39
CA ALA A 123 -18.30 -12.82 17.99
C ALA A 123 -19.38 -13.66 18.65
N VAL A 124 -19.89 -13.19 19.77
CA VAL A 124 -20.97 -13.81 20.54
C VAL A 124 -22.03 -12.75 20.87
N GLY A 125 -23.29 -13.16 20.92
CA GLY A 125 -24.42 -12.30 21.29
C GLY A 125 -24.92 -11.40 20.15
N GLN A 126 -26.05 -10.73 20.37
CA GLN A 126 -26.57 -9.72 19.42
C GLN A 126 -25.69 -8.50 19.34
N ASP A 127 -25.04 -8.14 20.43
CA ASP A 127 -24.12 -7.03 20.53
C ASP A 127 -22.79 -7.29 19.82
N LYS A 128 -22.61 -8.49 19.23
CA LYS A 128 -21.45 -8.91 18.44
C LYS A 128 -20.12 -8.73 19.18
N THR A 129 -20.12 -8.91 20.51
CA THR A 129 -18.91 -8.81 21.33
C THR A 129 -17.87 -9.85 20.88
N ILE A 130 -16.63 -9.44 20.64
CA ILE A 130 -15.53 -10.33 20.30
C ILE A 130 -15.13 -11.08 21.57
N CYS A 131 -15.03 -12.42 21.46
CA CYS A 131 -14.62 -13.31 22.53
C CYS A 131 -13.34 -14.05 22.17
N PHE A 132 -12.48 -14.27 23.15
CA PHE A 132 -11.25 -15.04 23.06
C PHE A 132 -11.23 -16.04 24.22
N GLY A 133 -11.53 -17.30 23.90
CA GLY A 133 -11.89 -18.29 24.92
C GLY A 133 -13.10 -17.85 25.73
N SER A 134 -12.98 -17.86 27.04
CA SER A 134 -14.01 -17.41 27.97
C SER A 134 -14.04 -15.89 28.22
N LYS A 135 -13.02 -15.16 27.75
CA LYS A 135 -12.94 -13.72 27.96
C LYS A 135 -13.65 -12.94 26.86
N LYS A 136 -14.29 -11.84 27.24
CA LYS A 136 -14.91 -10.89 26.31
C LYS A 136 -13.99 -9.69 26.09
N CYS A 137 -13.80 -9.29 24.82
CA CYS A 137 -13.14 -8.05 24.46
C CYS A 137 -14.04 -6.84 24.70
N ARG A 138 -13.43 -5.64 24.74
CA ARG A 138 -14.17 -4.37 24.70
C ARG A 138 -14.68 -4.08 23.29
N GLU A 139 -13.97 -4.56 22.27
CA GLU A 139 -14.29 -4.37 20.87
C GLU A 139 -15.48 -5.22 20.43
N LYS A 140 -16.29 -4.63 19.56
CA LYS A 140 -17.44 -5.28 18.92
C LYS A 140 -17.17 -5.48 17.43
N MET A 141 -17.73 -6.55 16.87
CA MET A 141 -17.62 -6.88 15.45
C MET A 141 -18.75 -6.20 14.66
N GLU A 142 -18.79 -4.87 14.67
CA GLU A 142 -19.81 -4.11 13.92
C GLU A 142 -19.58 -4.17 12.43
N ASN A 143 -18.32 -4.11 12.03
CA ASN A 143 -17.83 -4.26 10.66
C ASN A 143 -17.00 -5.55 10.53
N ALA A 144 -16.48 -5.81 9.32
CA ALA A 144 -15.49 -6.84 9.14
C ALA A 144 -14.22 -6.50 9.95
N VAL A 145 -13.68 -7.48 10.66
CA VAL A 145 -12.45 -7.36 11.46
C VAL A 145 -11.46 -8.42 11.05
N GLN A 146 -10.18 -8.06 11.08
CA GLN A 146 -9.11 -9.03 10.99
C GLN A 146 -8.73 -9.49 12.38
N LEU A 147 -8.74 -10.79 12.59
CA LEU A 147 -8.29 -11.44 13.80
C LEU A 147 -7.01 -12.20 13.51
N ILE A 148 -5.95 -11.87 14.24
CA ILE A 148 -4.67 -12.56 14.16
C ILE A 148 -4.38 -13.19 15.52
N LEU A 149 -4.10 -14.48 15.50
CA LEU A 149 -3.71 -15.27 16.66
C LEU A 149 -2.23 -15.57 16.60
N ARG A 150 -1.55 -15.41 17.72
CA ARG A 150 -0.27 -16.05 18.00
C ARG A 150 -0.53 -17.14 19.05
N VAL A 151 -0.30 -18.39 18.69
CA VAL A 151 -0.54 -19.54 19.55
C VAL A 151 0.80 -20.18 19.90
N GLU A 152 1.08 -20.28 21.17
CA GLU A 152 2.19 -21.00 21.78
C GLU A 152 1.61 -22.11 22.66
N LYS A 153 2.40 -23.13 23.01
CA LYS A 153 1.89 -24.26 23.78
C LYS A 153 1.12 -23.86 25.04
N ASN A 154 1.61 -22.86 25.76
CA ASN A 154 1.06 -22.47 27.06
C ASN A 154 0.39 -21.06 27.05
N LYS A 155 0.40 -20.37 25.93
CA LYS A 155 -0.14 -19.02 25.80
C LYS A 155 -0.76 -18.80 24.42
N ALA A 156 -1.82 -18.06 24.36
CA ALA A 156 -2.41 -17.58 23.14
C ALA A 156 -2.67 -16.06 23.23
N TYR A 157 -2.39 -15.35 22.14
CA TYR A 157 -2.51 -13.92 22.01
C TYR A 157 -3.45 -13.60 20.86
N LEU A 158 -4.39 -12.68 21.07
CA LEU A 158 -5.28 -12.16 20.05
C LEU A 158 -4.93 -10.72 19.72
N PHE A 159 -4.77 -10.44 18.45
CA PHE A 159 -4.63 -9.10 17.90
C PHE A 159 -5.84 -8.80 17.02
N ILE A 160 -6.52 -7.69 17.28
CA ILE A 160 -7.69 -7.24 16.53
C ILE A 160 -7.26 -6.06 15.67
N ASN A 161 -7.37 -6.19 14.34
CA ASN A 161 -6.92 -5.19 13.36
C ASN A 161 -5.50 -4.65 13.65
N PRO A 162 -4.48 -5.51 13.88
CA PRO A 162 -3.15 -5.03 14.24
C PRO A 162 -2.48 -4.33 13.05
N PRO A 163 -1.54 -3.41 13.30
CA PRO A 163 -0.65 -2.89 12.27
C PRO A 163 0.10 -4.05 11.59
N LEU A 164 0.01 -4.13 10.26
CA LEU A 164 0.59 -5.26 9.52
C LEU A 164 2.04 -5.03 9.08
N ALA A 165 2.55 -3.80 9.23
CA ALA A 165 3.90 -3.42 8.83
C ALA A 165 5.02 -4.00 9.70
N SER A 166 4.71 -4.39 10.93
CA SER A 166 5.67 -5.00 11.88
C SER A 166 5.05 -6.16 12.63
N VAL A 167 5.89 -7.08 13.12
CA VAL A 167 5.43 -8.13 14.04
C VAL A 167 4.89 -7.43 15.29
N PRO A 168 3.60 -7.62 15.66
CA PRO A 168 3.06 -6.97 16.84
C PRO A 168 3.76 -7.53 18.09
N ASP A 169 4.12 -6.63 19.02
CA ASP A 169 4.61 -7.03 20.32
C ASP A 169 3.50 -7.77 21.09
N VAL A 170 3.89 -8.78 21.86
CA VAL A 170 2.95 -9.51 22.73
C VAL A 170 2.31 -8.62 23.80
N GLU A 171 2.98 -7.54 24.21
CA GLU A 171 2.43 -6.52 25.10
C GLU A 171 1.32 -5.70 24.44
N GLY A 172 1.34 -5.58 23.12
CA GLY A 172 0.30 -4.92 22.30
C GLY A 172 -0.87 -5.83 21.91
N ALA A 173 -0.92 -7.07 22.42
CA ALA A 173 -2.04 -7.96 22.16
C ALA A 173 -3.35 -7.41 22.75
N SER A 174 -4.44 -7.44 21.97
CA SER A 174 -5.78 -7.05 22.45
C SER A 174 -6.23 -7.93 23.62
N MET A 175 -5.83 -9.21 23.60
CA MET A 175 -6.06 -10.15 24.70
C MET A 175 -4.99 -11.23 24.77
N THR A 176 -4.73 -11.73 25.99
CA THR A 176 -3.85 -12.85 26.25
C THR A 176 -4.53 -13.89 27.15
N LEU A 177 -4.33 -15.16 26.81
CA LEU A 177 -4.78 -16.31 27.58
C LEU A 177 -3.60 -17.22 27.92
N SER A 178 -3.64 -17.84 29.10
CA SER A 178 -2.73 -18.93 29.49
C SER A 178 -3.52 -20.23 29.58
N GLY A 179 -2.96 -21.34 29.12
CA GLY A 179 -3.59 -22.65 29.06
C GLY A 179 -2.87 -23.58 28.13
N ASP A 180 -3.36 -24.80 27.94
CA ASP A 180 -2.87 -25.74 26.93
C ASP A 180 -3.60 -25.48 25.62
N PHE A 181 -2.89 -24.96 24.62
CA PHE A 181 -3.40 -24.61 23.29
C PHE A 181 -2.86 -25.51 22.18
N SER A 182 -2.50 -26.77 22.51
CA SER A 182 -2.26 -27.77 21.48
C SER A 182 -3.53 -28.03 20.68
N PHE A 183 -3.41 -28.13 19.34
CA PHE A 183 -4.54 -28.42 18.47
C PHE A 183 -4.10 -29.07 17.16
N ASP A 184 -5.00 -29.87 16.57
CA ASP A 184 -4.77 -30.58 15.31
C ASP A 184 -5.67 -30.08 14.18
N ARG A 185 -6.67 -29.27 14.51
CA ARG A 185 -7.71 -28.86 13.59
C ARG A 185 -8.25 -27.48 13.95
N ILE A 186 -8.64 -26.73 12.92
CA ILE A 186 -9.47 -25.55 13.07
C ILE A 186 -10.88 -25.84 12.56
N THR A 187 -11.87 -25.21 13.18
CA THR A 187 -13.27 -25.29 12.76
C THR A 187 -13.89 -23.90 12.76
N PHE A 188 -14.40 -23.48 11.60
CA PHE A 188 -15.25 -22.28 11.54
C PHE A 188 -16.65 -22.66 11.95
N LEU A 189 -17.18 -21.94 12.95
CA LEU A 189 -18.45 -22.22 13.59
C LEU A 189 -19.45 -21.08 13.33
N CYS A 190 -20.63 -21.43 12.82
CA CYS A 190 -21.81 -20.58 12.80
C CYS A 190 -22.92 -21.36 13.52
N GLU A 191 -23.24 -20.98 14.74
CA GLU A 191 -24.31 -21.63 15.51
C GLU A 191 -25.68 -21.28 14.94
N LYS A 192 -26.66 -22.17 15.16
CA LYS A 192 -28.05 -22.03 14.69
C LYS A 192 -28.61 -20.65 15.00
N GLY A 193 -29.30 -20.06 14.03
CA GLY A 193 -29.90 -18.73 14.13
C GLY A 193 -28.90 -17.58 13.95
N ASN A 194 -27.65 -17.87 13.58
CA ASN A 194 -26.65 -16.83 13.29
C ASN A 194 -26.36 -16.75 11.80
N ALA A 195 -25.91 -15.57 11.37
CA ALA A 195 -25.39 -15.34 10.03
C ALA A 195 -24.15 -14.48 10.07
N GLY A 196 -23.25 -14.71 9.12
CA GLY A 196 -22.03 -13.92 9.00
C GLY A 196 -21.21 -14.30 7.80
N GLU A 197 -20.09 -13.64 7.66
CA GLU A 197 -19.16 -13.80 6.56
C GLU A 197 -17.76 -14.06 7.10
N PHE A 198 -16.97 -14.85 6.41
CA PHE A 198 -15.55 -14.95 6.66
C PHE A 198 -14.76 -15.10 5.35
N SER A 199 -13.51 -14.72 5.42
CA SER A 199 -12.54 -14.86 4.37
C SER A 199 -11.47 -15.86 4.77
N ARG A 200 -10.52 -16.09 3.89
CA ARG A 200 -9.43 -17.07 4.03
C ARG A 200 -8.83 -17.14 5.43
N VAL A 201 -8.64 -18.36 5.93
CA VAL A 201 -7.82 -18.66 7.12
C VAL A 201 -6.43 -19.08 6.69
N VAL A 202 -5.43 -18.38 7.19
CA VAL A 202 -4.00 -18.65 6.90
C VAL A 202 -3.29 -19.00 8.18
N ALA A 203 -2.40 -20.00 8.14
CA ALA A 203 -1.52 -20.35 9.24
C ALA A 203 -0.05 -20.34 8.79
N GLY A 204 0.87 -19.98 9.70
CA GLY A 204 2.30 -19.92 9.44
C GLY A 204 3.12 -19.81 10.70
N GLU A 205 4.42 -20.11 10.63
CA GLU A 205 5.35 -20.04 11.77
C GLU A 205 5.78 -18.61 12.12
N GLN A 206 5.70 -17.71 11.13
CA GLN A 206 6.05 -16.31 11.30
C GLN A 206 4.84 -15.42 11.04
N PHE A 207 4.79 -14.26 11.69
CA PHE A 207 3.76 -13.25 11.46
C PHE A 207 3.63 -12.90 9.97
N ALA A 208 4.76 -12.74 9.29
CA ALA A 208 4.78 -12.46 7.85
C ALA A 208 4.08 -13.54 6.99
N ASP A 209 4.04 -14.79 7.44
CA ASP A 209 3.41 -15.88 6.69
C ASP A 209 1.88 -15.76 6.68
N VAL A 210 1.28 -15.19 7.72
CA VAL A 210 -0.17 -15.06 7.87
C VAL A 210 -0.72 -13.72 7.43
N VAL A 211 0.11 -12.69 7.50
CA VAL A 211 -0.23 -11.34 7.03
C VAL A 211 0.06 -11.22 5.54
N PHE A 212 1.16 -11.83 5.12
CA PHE A 212 1.64 -11.85 3.75
C PHE A 212 1.86 -13.30 3.33
N PRO A 213 0.80 -14.08 3.08
CA PRO A 213 0.95 -15.49 2.76
C PRO A 213 1.91 -15.62 1.58
N ARG A 214 3.10 -16.17 1.88
CA ARG A 214 4.09 -16.45 0.85
C ARG A 214 3.45 -17.45 -0.10
N LYS A 215 3.48 -17.14 -1.40
CA LYS A 215 3.50 -18.22 -2.37
C LYS A 215 4.69 -19.09 -2.01
N SER A 216 4.53 -20.42 -2.03
CA SER A 216 5.65 -21.34 -1.82
C SER A 216 6.80 -20.96 -2.77
N ASN A 217 8.05 -21.36 -2.47
CA ASN A 217 9.16 -21.19 -3.41
C ASN A 217 8.86 -21.82 -4.78
N ASP A 218 7.93 -22.79 -4.84
CA ASP A 218 7.45 -23.41 -6.06
C ASP A 218 6.51 -22.49 -6.87
N ASP A 219 5.71 -21.63 -6.22
CA ASP A 219 4.93 -20.59 -6.91
C ASP A 219 5.82 -19.53 -7.59
N LEU A 220 7.01 -19.30 -7.05
CA LEU A 220 8.01 -18.44 -7.66
C LEU A 220 8.79 -19.17 -8.78
N ARG A 221 8.83 -20.49 -8.79
CA ARG A 221 9.35 -21.31 -9.90
C ARG A 221 8.37 -21.41 -11.06
N SER A 222 7.07 -21.23 -10.81
CA SER A 222 6.00 -21.20 -11.81
C SER A 222 5.67 -19.79 -12.32
N MET A 223 6.58 -18.82 -12.19
CA MET A 223 6.47 -17.55 -12.93
C MET A 223 6.35 -17.90 -14.41
N GLY A 224 5.16 -17.60 -14.97
CA GLY A 224 4.70 -18.27 -16.18
C GLY A 224 5.51 -17.87 -17.39
N LYS A 225 5.87 -18.89 -18.17
CA LYS A 225 6.22 -18.68 -19.56
C LYS A 225 5.05 -17.99 -20.24
N GLN A 226 5.35 -16.97 -21.01
CA GLN A 226 4.39 -16.25 -21.84
C GLN A 226 4.84 -16.34 -23.31
N PRO A 227 4.70 -17.52 -23.96
CA PRO A 227 5.17 -17.73 -25.31
C PRO A 227 4.56 -16.70 -26.27
N VAL A 228 5.37 -16.20 -27.18
CA VAL A 228 4.95 -15.24 -28.19
C VAL A 228 4.17 -15.94 -29.28
N ILE A 229 2.99 -15.41 -29.59
CA ILE A 229 2.13 -15.87 -30.71
C ILE A 229 2.37 -15.02 -31.95
N SER A 230 2.37 -13.70 -31.79
CA SER A 230 2.55 -12.74 -32.89
C SER A 230 3.00 -11.39 -32.36
N TRP A 231 3.46 -10.52 -33.24
CA TRP A 231 3.81 -9.16 -32.87
C TRP A 231 3.49 -8.15 -34.00
N LYS A 232 3.35 -6.89 -33.61
CA LYS A 232 3.23 -5.76 -34.53
C LYS A 232 3.91 -4.52 -33.98
N LYS A 233 4.42 -3.66 -34.87
CA LYS A 233 4.86 -2.31 -34.52
C LYS A 233 3.72 -1.34 -34.79
N ALA A 234 3.21 -0.69 -33.76
CA ALA A 234 2.11 0.27 -33.87
C ALA A 234 2.22 1.32 -32.76
N GLU A 235 1.75 2.55 -32.99
CA GLU A 235 1.62 3.64 -31.99
C GLU A 235 2.91 3.94 -31.23
N GLY A 236 4.07 3.87 -31.91
CA GLY A 236 5.36 4.10 -31.29
C GLY A 236 5.79 3.01 -30.30
N ALA A 237 5.16 1.84 -30.32
CA ALA A 237 5.43 0.70 -29.45
C ALA A 237 5.54 -0.61 -30.24
N LEU A 238 6.18 -1.60 -29.65
CA LEU A 238 6.14 -3.00 -30.05
C LEU A 238 5.07 -3.71 -29.23
N TRP A 239 4.05 -4.22 -29.90
CA TRP A 239 2.97 -4.98 -29.32
C TRP A 239 3.14 -6.46 -29.62
N ILE A 240 3.15 -7.29 -28.61
CA ILE A 240 3.40 -8.73 -28.69
C ILE A 240 2.20 -9.45 -28.07
N ASN A 241 1.52 -10.27 -28.85
CA ASN A 241 0.51 -11.19 -28.33
C ASN A 241 1.22 -12.42 -27.77
N THR A 242 0.88 -12.80 -26.56
CA THR A 242 1.37 -14.00 -25.87
C THR A 242 0.21 -14.92 -25.53
N GLU A 243 0.48 -16.15 -25.13
CA GLU A 243 -0.55 -17.08 -24.66
C GLU A 243 -1.33 -16.57 -23.43
N SER A 244 -0.72 -15.67 -22.65
CA SER A 244 -1.31 -15.17 -21.39
C SER A 244 -1.90 -13.75 -21.52
N GLY A 245 -1.77 -13.08 -22.67
CA GLY A 245 -2.23 -11.71 -22.88
C GLY A 245 -1.35 -10.93 -23.83
N VAL A 246 -1.19 -9.64 -23.57
CA VAL A 246 -0.43 -8.71 -24.41
C VAL A 246 0.77 -8.15 -23.64
N LEU A 247 1.90 -8.06 -24.33
CA LEU A 247 3.08 -7.35 -23.88
C LEU A 247 3.29 -6.12 -24.77
N ARG A 248 3.32 -4.93 -24.19
CA ARG A 248 3.62 -3.66 -24.85
C ARG A 248 4.97 -3.13 -24.42
N LEU A 249 5.89 -2.91 -25.38
CA LEU A 249 7.18 -2.30 -25.18
C LEU A 249 7.24 -0.95 -25.88
N LYS A 250 7.34 0.16 -25.14
CA LYS A 250 7.44 1.51 -25.69
C LYS A 250 8.75 2.17 -25.30
N PRO A 251 9.70 2.37 -26.24
CA PRO A 251 10.94 3.06 -25.95
C PRO A 251 10.79 4.58 -25.98
N TYR A 252 11.60 5.29 -25.18
CA TYR A 252 11.66 6.74 -25.12
C TYR A 252 13.09 7.25 -25.44
N GLU A 253 13.18 8.44 -26.04
CA GLU A 253 14.43 9.04 -26.55
C GLU A 253 15.48 9.28 -25.44
N PHE A 254 15.04 9.53 -24.22
CA PHE A 254 15.92 9.76 -23.07
C PHE A 254 16.48 8.48 -22.43
N GLY A 255 16.34 7.32 -23.07
CA GLY A 255 16.90 6.05 -22.60
C GLY A 255 16.00 5.30 -21.62
N ALA A 256 14.69 5.34 -21.82
CA ALA A 256 13.76 4.52 -21.05
C ALA A 256 12.97 3.56 -21.95
N LEU A 257 12.50 2.45 -21.35
CA LEU A 257 11.61 1.47 -21.98
C LEU A 257 10.46 1.15 -21.03
N ALA A 258 9.23 1.50 -21.44
CA ALA A 258 8.04 1.05 -20.76
C ALA A 258 7.75 -0.42 -21.08
N VAL A 259 7.43 -1.20 -20.07
CA VAL A 259 7.00 -2.60 -20.16
C VAL A 259 5.63 -2.73 -19.49
N HIS A 260 4.61 -3.04 -20.29
CA HIS A 260 3.25 -3.29 -19.80
C HIS A 260 2.84 -4.69 -20.23
N SER A 261 2.40 -5.52 -19.29
CA SER A 261 1.92 -6.89 -19.57
C SER A 261 0.58 -7.11 -18.88
N GLY A 262 -0.39 -7.67 -19.63
CA GLY A 262 -1.73 -7.93 -19.14
C GLY A 262 -2.75 -8.08 -20.28
N SER A 263 -4.05 -7.92 -20.00
CA SER A 263 -5.06 -7.86 -21.06
C SER A 263 -4.95 -6.52 -21.81
N LEU A 264 -5.28 -6.53 -23.10
CA LEU A 264 -5.26 -5.32 -23.93
C LEU A 264 -6.08 -4.19 -23.29
N ASN A 265 -7.29 -4.51 -22.86
CA ASN A 265 -8.21 -3.56 -22.23
C ASN A 265 -7.63 -2.93 -20.96
N ALA A 266 -6.96 -3.74 -20.11
CA ALA A 266 -6.33 -3.27 -18.90
C ALA A 266 -5.13 -2.36 -19.18
N ILE A 267 -4.34 -2.65 -20.23
CA ILE A 267 -3.20 -1.82 -20.65
C ILE A 267 -3.71 -0.46 -21.18
N GLU A 268 -4.75 -0.44 -21.97
CA GLU A 268 -5.32 0.78 -22.56
C GLU A 268 -6.06 1.66 -21.55
N SER A 269 -6.72 1.05 -20.57
CA SER A 269 -7.48 1.76 -19.52
C SER A 269 -6.67 2.14 -18.28
N GLN A 270 -5.38 1.78 -18.21
CA GLN A 270 -4.56 2.03 -17.03
C GLN A 270 -4.40 3.53 -16.75
N LYS A 271 -4.87 3.98 -15.58
CA LYS A 271 -4.53 5.30 -15.04
C LYS A 271 -3.09 5.30 -14.52
N ASN A 272 -2.26 6.17 -15.09
CA ASN A 272 -0.84 6.25 -14.75
C ASN A 272 -0.54 7.54 -13.97
N TYR A 273 -0.30 7.43 -12.67
CA TYR A 273 -0.02 8.57 -11.81
C TYR A 273 1.44 9.02 -11.85
N ALA A 274 2.36 8.09 -12.07
CA ALA A 274 3.78 8.40 -12.18
C ALA A 274 4.09 9.17 -13.47
N VAL A 275 3.39 8.85 -14.57
CA VAL A 275 3.57 9.44 -15.89
C VAL A 275 2.26 10.10 -16.30
N SER A 276 2.03 11.32 -15.84
CA SER A 276 0.78 12.06 -16.08
C SER A 276 0.62 12.54 -17.52
N GLN A 277 1.74 12.74 -18.22
CA GLN A 277 1.77 13.08 -19.64
C GLN A 277 2.81 12.19 -20.32
N GLU A 278 2.37 11.29 -21.16
CA GLU A 278 3.26 10.33 -21.81
C GLU A 278 4.19 11.05 -22.79
N PRO A 279 5.53 10.94 -22.62
CA PRO A 279 6.48 11.59 -23.53
C PRO A 279 6.43 10.98 -24.95
N ALA A 280 7.00 11.71 -25.90
CA ALA A 280 7.21 11.19 -27.26
C ALA A 280 8.06 9.92 -27.23
N GLY A 281 7.64 8.90 -27.97
CA GLY A 281 8.39 7.66 -28.15
C GLY A 281 9.64 7.84 -29.00
N ALA A 282 10.66 7.03 -28.73
CA ALA A 282 11.87 6.97 -29.53
C ALA A 282 11.62 6.32 -30.90
N LYS A 283 12.41 6.67 -31.90
CA LYS A 283 12.53 5.89 -33.13
C LYS A 283 13.21 4.56 -32.80
N PHE A 284 12.69 3.46 -33.33
CA PHE A 284 13.28 2.14 -33.14
C PHE A 284 13.06 1.23 -34.35
N SER A 285 13.91 0.25 -34.50
CA SER A 285 13.77 -0.85 -35.46
C SER A 285 13.41 -2.14 -34.73
N VAL A 286 12.75 -3.05 -35.45
CA VAL A 286 12.46 -4.39 -34.97
C VAL A 286 13.06 -5.39 -35.94
N LYS A 287 13.78 -6.40 -35.42
CA LYS A 287 14.26 -7.57 -36.16
C LYS A 287 13.78 -8.82 -35.42
N GLU A 288 13.54 -9.86 -36.19
CA GLU A 288 13.08 -11.13 -35.67
C GLU A 288 13.95 -12.26 -36.22
N ASP A 289 14.29 -13.22 -35.42
CA ASP A 289 14.86 -14.50 -35.80
C ASP A 289 14.02 -15.68 -35.27
N SER A 290 14.52 -16.91 -35.36
CA SER A 290 13.81 -18.10 -34.87
C SER A 290 13.53 -18.10 -33.38
N GLU A 291 14.33 -17.42 -32.57
CA GLU A 291 14.29 -17.49 -31.10
C GLU A 291 13.82 -16.18 -30.46
N ARG A 292 14.06 -15.02 -31.09
CA ARG A 292 13.93 -13.70 -30.45
C ARG A 292 13.34 -12.64 -31.36
N ILE A 293 12.72 -11.66 -30.71
CA ILE A 293 12.35 -10.37 -31.29
C ILE A 293 13.27 -9.32 -30.68
N LEU A 294 14.04 -8.59 -31.50
CA LEU A 294 14.96 -7.53 -31.11
C LEU A 294 14.34 -6.17 -31.42
N LEU A 295 14.11 -5.36 -30.38
CA LEU A 295 13.84 -3.92 -30.45
C LEU A 295 15.15 -3.16 -30.27
N LYS A 296 15.51 -2.26 -31.20
CA LYS A 296 16.74 -1.47 -31.13
C LYS A 296 16.49 0.01 -31.33
N THR A 297 17.00 0.82 -30.40
CA THR A 297 17.08 2.29 -30.45
C THR A 297 18.56 2.71 -30.61
N ASP A 298 18.82 4.02 -30.60
CA ASP A 298 20.18 4.56 -30.61
C ASP A 298 20.88 4.43 -29.25
N ARG A 299 20.14 4.27 -28.16
CA ARG A 299 20.67 4.24 -26.79
C ARG A 299 20.78 2.85 -26.20
N PHE A 300 19.88 1.95 -26.56
CA PHE A 300 19.78 0.61 -25.99
C PHE A 300 19.09 -0.35 -26.95
N SER A 301 19.15 -1.63 -26.63
CA SER A 301 18.30 -2.63 -27.26
C SER A 301 17.65 -3.55 -26.24
N ALA A 302 16.51 -4.12 -26.62
CA ALA A 302 15.80 -5.11 -25.82
C ALA A 302 15.45 -6.33 -26.68
N THR A 303 15.60 -7.52 -26.14
CA THR A 303 15.14 -8.75 -26.79
C THR A 303 13.99 -9.37 -26.01
N VAL A 304 13.06 -9.97 -26.74
CA VAL A 304 11.99 -10.81 -26.19
C VAL A 304 12.19 -12.23 -26.70
N GLU A 305 12.44 -13.18 -25.82
CA GLU A 305 12.55 -14.60 -26.16
C GLU A 305 11.18 -15.16 -26.52
N LYS A 306 11.03 -15.75 -27.71
CA LYS A 306 9.72 -16.19 -28.21
C LYS A 306 9.07 -17.30 -27.39
N ARG A 307 9.89 -18.23 -26.87
CA ARG A 307 9.40 -19.39 -26.15
C ARG A 307 8.91 -19.07 -24.73
N THR A 308 9.40 -17.97 -24.12
CA THR A 308 9.14 -17.67 -22.71
C THR A 308 8.57 -16.27 -22.49
N GLY A 309 8.69 -15.37 -23.49
CA GLY A 309 8.37 -13.95 -23.34
C GLY A 309 9.38 -13.17 -22.49
N GLN A 310 10.50 -13.78 -22.08
CA GLN A 310 11.54 -13.14 -21.27
C GLN A 310 12.12 -11.90 -21.96
N ILE A 311 12.26 -10.80 -21.21
CA ILE A 311 12.88 -9.57 -21.69
C ILE A 311 14.32 -9.48 -21.18
N CYS A 312 15.25 -9.19 -22.10
CA CYS A 312 16.64 -8.84 -21.78
C CYS A 312 16.95 -7.44 -22.30
N LEU A 313 17.57 -6.61 -21.49
CA LEU A 313 17.94 -5.23 -21.81
C LEU A 313 19.46 -5.11 -21.99
N TYR A 314 19.87 -4.44 -23.06
CA TYR A 314 21.29 -4.25 -23.40
C TYR A 314 21.59 -2.77 -23.62
N ASP A 315 22.81 -2.37 -23.31
CA ASP A 315 23.31 -1.04 -23.65
C ASP A 315 23.48 -0.84 -25.19
N ARG A 316 23.92 0.33 -25.59
CA ARG A 316 24.17 0.67 -27.02
C ARG A 316 25.26 -0.17 -27.67
N LEU A 317 26.16 -0.76 -26.86
CA LEU A 317 27.28 -1.60 -27.31
C LEU A 317 26.92 -3.10 -27.35
N GLY A 318 25.71 -3.46 -26.91
CA GLY A 318 25.23 -4.85 -26.85
C GLY A 318 25.61 -5.61 -25.59
N LYS A 319 26.12 -4.93 -24.54
CA LYS A 319 26.36 -5.52 -23.23
C LYS A 319 25.06 -5.70 -22.50
N LEU A 320 24.79 -6.90 -21.97
CA LEU A 320 23.62 -7.18 -21.13
C LEU A 320 23.68 -6.35 -19.84
N LEU A 321 22.63 -5.56 -19.60
CA LEU A 321 22.47 -4.74 -18.41
C LEU A 321 21.67 -5.48 -17.34
N ILE A 322 20.48 -5.94 -17.70
CA ILE A 322 19.55 -6.66 -16.81
C ILE A 322 18.64 -7.55 -17.66
N GLN A 323 18.16 -8.62 -17.08
CA GLN A 323 17.17 -9.50 -17.70
C GLN A 323 16.10 -9.92 -16.71
N GLU A 324 14.89 -10.17 -17.18
CA GLU A 324 13.90 -10.91 -16.43
C GLU A 324 14.42 -12.31 -16.10
N TYR A 325 13.85 -12.96 -15.09
CA TYR A 325 14.31 -14.29 -14.69
C TYR A 325 14.22 -15.27 -15.86
N PRO A 326 15.27 -16.10 -16.11
CA PRO A 326 15.28 -17.04 -17.22
C PRO A 326 14.07 -17.98 -17.22
N GLY A 327 13.43 -18.10 -18.37
CA GLY A 327 12.24 -18.92 -18.53
C GLY A 327 10.92 -18.20 -18.20
N GLY A 328 10.95 -16.90 -17.93
CA GLY A 328 9.79 -16.05 -17.67
C GLY A 328 9.87 -15.38 -16.29
N GLY A 329 9.86 -14.05 -16.25
CA GLY A 329 9.99 -13.26 -15.01
C GLY A 329 8.67 -12.74 -14.47
N ARG A 330 7.62 -12.67 -15.30
CA ARG A 330 6.33 -12.06 -14.97
C ARG A 330 5.34 -13.10 -14.46
N SER A 331 4.54 -12.70 -13.47
CA SER A 331 3.43 -13.50 -12.95
C SER A 331 2.22 -12.60 -12.71
N GLU A 332 1.13 -12.93 -13.34
CA GLU A 332 -0.18 -12.34 -13.15
C GLU A 332 -1.15 -13.42 -12.68
N THR A 333 -1.99 -13.09 -11.72
CA THR A 333 -2.97 -14.06 -11.17
C THR A 333 -4.41 -13.72 -11.58
N GLY A 334 -4.58 -12.69 -12.43
CA GLY A 334 -5.87 -12.23 -12.93
C GLY A 334 -6.13 -10.74 -12.63
N TYR A 335 -7.25 -10.22 -13.13
CA TYR A 335 -7.62 -8.82 -12.93
C TYR A 335 -7.86 -8.50 -11.46
N GLY A 336 -7.17 -7.45 -10.95
CA GLY A 336 -7.27 -7.04 -9.55
C GLY A 336 -6.55 -7.97 -8.56
N GLU A 337 -5.71 -8.89 -9.04
CA GLU A 337 -4.95 -9.83 -8.22
C GLU A 337 -3.47 -9.45 -8.15
N LYS A 338 -2.68 -10.28 -7.44
CA LYS A 338 -1.23 -10.09 -7.26
C LYS A 338 -0.51 -10.08 -8.59
N VAL A 339 0.39 -9.12 -8.75
CA VAL A 339 1.30 -9.02 -9.88
C VAL A 339 2.75 -9.02 -9.40
N ALA A 340 3.62 -9.70 -10.12
CA ALA A 340 5.02 -9.80 -9.76
C ALA A 340 5.93 -9.84 -10.99
N CYS A 341 7.16 -9.34 -10.83
CA CYS A 341 8.22 -9.56 -11.79
C CYS A 341 9.53 -9.87 -11.06
N ARG A 342 10.29 -10.83 -11.60
CA ARG A 342 11.60 -11.23 -11.11
C ARG A 342 12.65 -10.98 -12.16
N PHE A 343 13.84 -10.56 -11.69
CA PHE A 343 14.98 -10.21 -12.50
C PHE A 343 16.22 -10.97 -12.04
N SER A 344 17.06 -11.36 -12.97
CA SER A 344 18.39 -11.87 -12.68
C SER A 344 19.41 -10.74 -12.73
N LEU A 345 20.22 -10.65 -11.69
CA LEU A 345 21.23 -9.62 -11.52
C LEU A 345 22.65 -10.19 -11.70
N SER A 346 23.57 -9.33 -12.11
CA SER A 346 25.00 -9.62 -12.00
C SER A 346 25.41 -9.70 -10.52
N PRO A 347 26.34 -10.59 -10.13
CA PRO A 347 26.92 -10.59 -8.78
C PRO A 347 27.50 -9.25 -8.36
N GLU A 348 27.97 -8.46 -9.32
CA GLU A 348 28.62 -7.17 -9.11
C GLU A 348 27.66 -5.98 -9.06
N ASP A 349 26.34 -6.19 -9.22
CA ASP A 349 25.37 -5.11 -9.06
C ASP A 349 25.40 -4.56 -7.63
N ALA A 350 25.39 -3.25 -7.47
CA ALA A 350 25.04 -2.57 -6.24
C ALA A 350 23.76 -1.77 -6.48
N LEU A 351 22.81 -1.85 -5.55
CA LEU A 351 21.45 -1.36 -5.72
C LEU A 351 21.14 -0.21 -4.77
N TYR A 352 20.55 0.87 -5.28
CA TYR A 352 20.21 2.07 -4.52
C TYR A 352 18.81 2.56 -4.86
N GLY A 353 18.12 3.22 -3.89
CA GLY A 353 16.80 3.76 -4.09
C GLY A 353 15.75 3.17 -3.16
N LEU A 354 14.53 2.95 -3.66
CA LEU A 354 13.32 2.49 -2.97
C LEU A 354 12.79 3.45 -1.90
N GLY A 355 13.37 4.66 -1.79
CA GLY A 355 12.93 5.67 -0.83
C GLY A 355 13.63 5.61 0.52
N GLN A 356 12.99 6.15 1.54
CA GLN A 356 13.49 6.31 2.90
C GLN A 356 13.11 5.12 3.77
N PHE A 357 14.12 4.45 4.37
CA PHE A 357 13.96 3.34 5.31
C PHE A 357 15.00 3.42 6.42
N ARG A 358 14.61 3.05 7.65
CA ARG A 358 15.46 3.12 8.85
C ARG A 358 16.27 1.84 9.11
N ASP A 359 16.61 1.09 8.07
CA ASP A 359 17.33 -0.19 8.16
C ASP A 359 18.86 -0.06 8.07
N ASN A 360 19.39 1.17 8.03
CA ASN A 360 20.81 1.48 7.91
C ASN A 360 21.49 0.80 6.69
N SER A 361 20.74 0.62 5.61
CA SER A 361 21.21 -0.08 4.41
C SER A 361 21.32 0.88 3.24
N LEU A 362 22.56 1.21 2.82
CA LEU A 362 22.79 2.00 1.61
C LEU A 362 22.67 1.12 0.36
N ASN A 363 23.46 0.04 0.27
CA ASN A 363 23.34 -0.95 -0.79
C ASN A 363 22.24 -1.96 -0.46
N LEU A 364 21.29 -2.12 -1.37
CA LEU A 364 20.09 -2.93 -1.19
C LEU A 364 20.23 -4.39 -1.64
N ARG A 365 21.45 -4.83 -2.01
CA ARG A 365 21.71 -6.25 -2.34
C ARG A 365 21.41 -7.15 -1.14
N GLY A 366 20.71 -8.24 -1.40
CA GLY A 366 20.30 -9.20 -0.37
C GLY A 366 19.20 -8.70 0.57
N LYS A 367 18.60 -7.53 0.31
CA LYS A 367 17.59 -6.94 1.19
C LYS A 367 16.17 -7.28 0.77
N ARG A 368 15.29 -7.22 1.76
CA ARG A 368 13.84 -7.25 1.59
C ARG A 368 13.26 -5.95 2.16
N ARG A 369 12.41 -5.29 1.39
CA ARG A 369 11.68 -4.09 1.83
C ARG A 369 10.20 -4.22 1.48
N GLU A 370 9.38 -3.73 2.36
CA GLU A 370 7.95 -3.57 2.13
C GLU A 370 7.69 -2.13 1.73
N LEU A 371 7.28 -1.94 0.47
CA LEU A 371 7.02 -0.63 -0.09
C LEU A 371 5.58 -0.22 0.22
N VAL A 372 5.41 0.44 1.35
CA VAL A 372 4.17 1.04 1.83
C VAL A 372 4.50 2.35 2.52
N GLN A 373 3.62 3.34 2.40
CA GLN A 373 3.79 4.60 3.12
C GLN A 373 3.49 4.37 4.60
N PHE A 374 4.37 4.89 5.45
CA PHE A 374 4.25 4.77 6.90
C PHE A 374 4.99 5.92 7.59
N ASN A 375 4.62 6.27 8.82
CA ASN A 375 5.41 7.22 9.61
C ASN A 375 6.86 6.75 9.71
N THR A 376 7.83 7.61 9.43
CA THR A 376 9.27 7.33 9.32
C THR A 376 9.71 6.53 8.08
N GLN A 377 8.80 6.25 7.14
CA GLN A 377 9.09 5.51 5.93
C GLN A 377 8.41 6.18 4.71
N ALA A 378 9.16 6.46 3.67
CA ALA A 378 8.63 6.95 2.39
C ALA A 378 9.02 5.97 1.28
N ALA A 379 8.05 5.22 0.79
CA ALA A 379 8.27 4.17 -0.20
C ALA A 379 8.15 4.71 -1.62
N VAL A 380 9.26 4.79 -2.33
CA VAL A 380 9.33 5.21 -3.74
C VAL A 380 9.82 4.02 -4.57
N PRO A 381 9.02 3.42 -5.46
CA PRO A 381 9.34 2.15 -6.11
C PRO A 381 10.32 2.32 -7.28
N VAL A 382 11.42 3.00 -7.04
CA VAL A 382 12.50 3.28 -8.01
C VAL A 382 13.80 2.72 -7.48
N ILE A 383 14.47 1.91 -8.28
CA ILE A 383 15.77 1.32 -7.94
C ILE A 383 16.75 1.49 -9.08
N TYR A 384 18.02 1.69 -8.75
CA TYR A 384 19.12 1.85 -9.70
C TYR A 384 20.26 0.93 -9.37
N SER A 385 20.95 0.47 -10.41
CA SER A 385 22.19 -0.29 -10.33
C SER A 385 23.40 0.54 -10.81
N THR A 386 24.55 0.30 -10.19
CA THR A 386 25.85 0.80 -10.67
C THR A 386 26.26 0.24 -12.04
N LYS A 387 25.50 -0.71 -12.59
CA LYS A 387 25.77 -1.31 -13.92
C LYS A 387 25.06 -0.60 -15.07
N GLY A 388 24.47 0.59 -14.82
CA GLY A 388 23.88 1.44 -15.85
C GLY A 388 22.42 1.13 -16.19
N TRP A 389 21.69 0.55 -15.27
CA TRP A 389 20.25 0.34 -15.39
C TRP A 389 19.47 0.80 -14.16
N GLY A 390 18.21 1.12 -14.37
CA GLY A 390 17.25 1.40 -13.29
C GLY A 390 15.88 0.84 -13.61
N ILE A 391 15.05 0.69 -12.59
CA ILE A 391 13.64 0.27 -12.72
C ILE A 391 12.76 1.20 -11.88
N LEU A 392 11.69 1.71 -12.49
CA LEU A 392 10.50 2.19 -11.80
C LEU A 392 9.45 1.07 -11.84
N TRP A 393 9.10 0.49 -10.70
CA TRP A 393 7.99 -0.44 -10.57
C TRP A 393 6.70 0.36 -10.36
N ASN A 394 5.88 0.48 -11.41
CA ASN A 394 4.72 1.38 -11.44
C ASN A 394 3.44 0.71 -10.95
N ASN A 395 3.45 0.27 -9.70
CA ASN A 395 2.27 -0.26 -9.02
C ASN A 395 2.13 0.38 -7.63
N PRO A 396 1.04 1.12 -7.36
CA PRO A 396 0.87 1.86 -6.12
C PRO A 396 0.25 1.07 -4.96
N SER A 397 -0.06 -0.20 -5.14
CA SER A 397 -0.44 -1.05 -4.02
C SER A 397 0.79 -1.38 -3.16
N ARG A 398 0.57 -1.95 -2.00
CA ARG A 398 1.67 -2.46 -1.19
C ARG A 398 2.49 -3.47 -2.01
N THR A 399 3.81 -3.26 -2.04
CA THR A 399 4.74 -4.06 -2.85
C THR A 399 5.85 -4.61 -1.98
N ILE A 400 6.16 -5.90 -2.11
CA ILE A 400 7.35 -6.50 -1.54
C ILE A 400 8.47 -6.44 -2.57
N PHE A 401 9.51 -5.70 -2.25
CA PHE A 401 10.82 -5.81 -2.91
C PHE A 401 11.65 -6.85 -2.19
N GLN A 402 12.32 -7.72 -2.93
CA GLN A 402 13.26 -8.71 -2.38
C GLN A 402 14.38 -8.99 -3.37
N ASP A 403 15.63 -8.96 -2.87
CA ASP A 403 16.80 -9.53 -3.54
C ASP A 403 17.30 -10.73 -2.72
N ASN A 404 17.47 -11.88 -3.37
CA ASN A 404 17.94 -13.11 -2.74
C ASN A 404 18.62 -14.02 -3.77
N LYS A 405 18.96 -15.26 -3.38
CA LYS A 405 19.60 -16.25 -4.27
C LYS A 405 18.79 -16.58 -5.53
N MET A 406 17.47 -16.28 -5.53
CA MET A 406 16.59 -16.50 -6.69
C MET A 406 16.48 -15.25 -7.58
N GLY A 407 17.24 -14.19 -7.29
CA GLY A 407 17.20 -12.91 -7.99
C GLY A 407 16.43 -11.81 -7.28
N MET A 408 16.33 -10.65 -7.91
CA MET A 408 15.58 -9.49 -7.45
C MET A 408 14.12 -9.59 -7.91
N SER A 409 13.17 -9.25 -7.05
CA SER A 409 11.75 -9.28 -7.41
C SER A 409 10.96 -8.12 -6.79
N PHE A 410 9.93 -7.70 -7.52
CA PHE A 410 8.82 -6.90 -7.01
C PHE A 410 7.55 -7.74 -7.04
N GLN A 411 6.79 -7.72 -5.94
CA GLN A 411 5.50 -8.40 -5.84
C GLN A 411 4.50 -7.45 -5.18
N SER A 412 3.51 -7.02 -5.94
CA SER A 412 2.43 -6.14 -5.50
C SER A 412 1.20 -6.93 -5.11
N ASP A 413 0.46 -6.46 -4.10
CA ASP A 413 -0.73 -7.15 -3.61
C ASP A 413 -1.89 -7.11 -4.60
N ILE A 414 -2.01 -6.00 -5.35
CA ILE A 414 -3.07 -5.81 -6.35
C ILE A 414 -2.50 -5.11 -7.57
N GLY A 415 -2.86 -5.58 -8.76
CA GLY A 415 -2.56 -4.92 -10.03
C GLY A 415 -3.46 -5.44 -11.16
N ASP A 416 -3.84 -4.56 -12.07
CA ASP A 416 -4.58 -4.97 -13.28
C ASP A 416 -3.64 -5.43 -14.37
N ILE A 417 -2.40 -4.92 -14.34
CA ILE A 417 -1.31 -5.26 -15.24
C ILE A 417 0.02 -5.25 -14.49
N ILE A 418 1.03 -5.90 -15.04
CA ILE A 418 2.42 -5.65 -14.69
C ILE A 418 2.88 -4.42 -15.46
N SER A 419 3.30 -3.37 -14.74
CA SER A 419 3.76 -2.10 -15.31
C SER A 419 5.08 -1.69 -14.65
N TYR A 420 6.12 -1.60 -15.46
CA TYR A 420 7.40 -1.06 -15.01
C TYR A 420 8.17 -0.37 -16.16
N TYR A 421 9.14 0.43 -15.79
CA TYR A 421 9.98 1.15 -16.75
C TYR A 421 11.43 0.82 -16.47
N TYR A 422 12.18 0.45 -17.52
CA TYR A 422 13.63 0.43 -17.47
C TYR A 422 14.20 1.81 -17.79
N PHE A 423 15.32 2.14 -17.16
CA PHE A 423 16.18 3.27 -17.48
C PHE A 423 17.57 2.76 -17.85
N VAL A 424 18.21 3.40 -18.84
CA VAL A 424 19.55 3.06 -19.30
C VAL A 424 20.41 4.32 -19.30
N GLY A 425 21.63 4.24 -18.73
CA GLY A 425 22.57 5.33 -18.65
C GLY A 425 23.94 4.85 -18.20
N ASP A 426 24.99 5.62 -18.47
CA ASP A 426 26.37 5.25 -18.13
C ASP A 426 26.66 5.46 -16.63
N LYS A 427 25.95 6.37 -15.97
CA LYS A 427 26.09 6.70 -14.55
C LYS A 427 24.72 6.98 -13.90
N LEU A 428 24.69 7.04 -12.58
CA LEU A 428 23.46 7.25 -11.80
C LEU A 428 22.72 8.54 -12.19
N ASP A 429 23.47 9.62 -12.47
CA ASP A 429 22.86 10.90 -12.89
C ASP A 429 22.05 10.76 -14.19
N ASP A 430 22.53 9.95 -15.14
CA ASP A 430 21.81 9.72 -16.41
C ASP A 430 20.51 8.94 -16.15
N LEU A 431 20.55 7.97 -15.25
CA LEU A 431 19.38 7.19 -14.86
C LEU A 431 18.32 8.06 -14.15
N ILE A 432 18.75 8.92 -13.23
CA ILE A 432 17.86 9.87 -12.54
C ILE A 432 17.30 10.90 -13.52
N ALA A 433 18.14 11.38 -14.48
CA ALA A 433 17.68 12.31 -15.51
C ALA A 433 16.61 11.65 -16.41
N SER A 434 16.80 10.39 -16.80
CA SER A 434 15.82 9.61 -17.56
C SER A 434 14.51 9.42 -16.78
N TYR A 435 14.60 9.07 -15.50
CA TYR A 435 13.44 8.98 -14.63
C TYR A 435 12.67 10.32 -14.55
N ARG A 436 13.38 11.43 -14.35
CA ARG A 436 12.77 12.77 -14.27
C ARG A 436 12.20 13.27 -15.60
N SER A 437 12.78 12.82 -16.72
CA SER A 437 12.22 13.07 -18.05
C SER A 437 10.89 12.34 -18.26
N LEU A 438 10.74 11.17 -17.66
CA LEU A 438 9.50 10.39 -17.67
C LEU A 438 8.45 10.94 -16.70
N THR A 439 8.84 11.28 -15.50
CA THR A 439 7.92 11.52 -14.36
C THR A 439 7.74 13.00 -14.01
N GLY A 440 8.49 13.88 -14.64
CA GLY A 440 8.47 15.33 -14.40
C GLY A 440 9.67 15.82 -13.58
N LYS A 441 10.06 17.06 -13.86
CA LYS A 441 11.16 17.75 -13.17
C LYS A 441 10.66 18.37 -11.86
N ALA A 442 11.55 18.46 -10.87
CA ALA A 442 11.28 19.20 -9.64
C ALA A 442 11.31 20.70 -9.94
N PRO A 443 10.26 21.49 -9.56
CA PRO A 443 10.32 22.93 -9.58
C PRO A 443 11.27 23.44 -8.49
N MET A 444 11.75 24.67 -8.66
CA MET A 444 12.55 25.35 -7.63
C MET A 444 11.64 25.75 -6.46
N ILE A 445 12.00 25.35 -5.25
CA ILE A 445 11.32 25.80 -4.01
C ILE A 445 11.74 27.23 -3.63
N PRO A 446 11.03 27.92 -2.71
CA PRO A 446 11.42 29.25 -2.24
C PRO A 446 12.80 29.27 -1.60
N TYR A 447 13.55 30.35 -1.80
CA TYR A 447 14.90 30.48 -1.24
C TYR A 447 14.93 30.36 0.29
N TRP A 448 13.96 30.98 0.97
CA TRP A 448 13.86 30.94 2.43
C TRP A 448 13.68 29.54 3.00
N SER A 449 13.13 28.60 2.22
CA SER A 449 12.94 27.20 2.64
C SER A 449 14.23 26.37 2.63
N LEU A 450 15.36 26.94 2.22
CA LEU A 450 16.66 26.30 2.26
C LEU A 450 17.46 26.64 3.54
N GLY A 451 16.91 27.48 4.41
CA GLY A 451 17.52 27.86 5.67
C GLY A 451 17.10 26.98 6.85
N TYR A 452 17.39 27.43 8.06
CA TYR A 452 17.04 26.71 9.28
C TYR A 452 15.53 26.79 9.56
N HIS A 453 14.93 25.64 9.80
CA HIS A 453 13.52 25.48 10.16
C HIS A 453 13.39 25.13 11.65
N GLN A 454 12.86 26.06 12.43
CA GLN A 454 12.58 25.81 13.84
C GLN A 454 11.24 25.10 13.99
N SER A 455 11.26 23.92 14.54
CA SER A 455 10.07 23.12 14.83
C SER A 455 10.13 22.48 16.21
N ARG A 456 8.99 22.19 16.78
CA ARG A 456 8.80 21.33 17.96
C ARG A 456 7.39 20.73 17.88
N ASN A 457 7.12 19.74 18.73
CA ASN A 457 5.83 19.04 18.76
C ASN A 457 4.62 20.00 18.67
N LYS A 458 4.64 21.09 19.47
CA LYS A 458 3.67 22.18 19.37
C LYS A 458 4.18 23.46 20.03
N TYR A 459 3.71 24.59 19.54
CA TYR A 459 3.67 25.86 20.25
C TYR A 459 2.23 26.08 20.70
N ALA A 460 1.99 26.14 22.01
CA ALA A 460 0.65 26.18 22.55
C ALA A 460 -0.06 27.52 22.27
N THR A 461 0.69 28.60 22.12
CA THR A 461 0.14 29.94 21.98
C THR A 461 0.94 30.79 20.97
N GLN A 462 0.28 31.84 20.46
CA GLN A 462 0.92 32.88 19.66
C GLN A 462 2.13 33.48 20.39
N LYS A 463 2.01 33.66 21.72
CA LYS A 463 3.11 34.21 22.54
C LYS A 463 4.36 33.33 22.48
N GLU A 464 4.22 32.01 22.61
CA GLU A 464 5.36 31.08 22.51
C GLU A 464 6.04 31.17 21.14
N VAL A 465 5.28 31.28 20.05
CA VAL A 465 5.83 31.47 18.70
C VAL A 465 6.68 32.73 18.63
N MET A 466 6.14 33.84 19.15
CA MET A 466 6.83 35.15 19.14
C MET A 466 8.06 35.17 20.06
N ASP A 467 7.97 34.59 21.25
CA ASP A 467 9.09 34.47 22.21
C ASP A 467 10.29 33.74 21.59
N ILE A 468 10.04 32.69 20.82
CA ILE A 468 11.11 31.93 20.11
C ILE A 468 11.71 32.81 18.99
N ALA A 469 10.89 33.49 18.19
CA ALA A 469 11.39 34.33 17.13
C ALA A 469 12.25 35.49 17.68
N GLU A 470 11.78 36.15 18.73
CA GLU A 470 12.52 37.20 19.45
C GLU A 470 13.86 36.68 20.03
N ARG A 471 13.82 35.54 20.70
CA ARG A 471 15.01 34.92 21.27
C ARG A 471 16.05 34.56 20.20
N MET A 472 15.65 33.89 19.11
CA MET A 472 16.55 33.57 17.99
C MET A 472 17.19 34.81 17.40
N HIS A 473 16.40 35.87 17.21
CA HIS A 473 16.89 37.13 16.71
C HIS A 473 17.90 37.80 17.67
N LYS A 474 17.57 37.86 18.97
CA LYS A 474 18.44 38.42 20.02
C LYS A 474 19.77 37.65 20.17
N GLU A 475 19.74 36.34 20.02
CA GLU A 475 20.91 35.47 20.09
C GLU A 475 21.70 35.44 18.77
N ASN A 476 21.28 36.17 17.74
CA ASN A 476 21.84 36.16 16.39
C ASN A 476 21.86 34.79 15.74
N ILE A 477 20.86 33.95 16.02
CA ILE A 477 20.69 32.64 15.39
C ILE A 477 19.78 32.81 14.18
N PRO A 478 20.28 32.57 12.95
CA PRO A 478 19.45 32.68 11.73
C PRO A 478 18.32 31.66 11.78
N MET A 479 17.09 32.11 11.67
CA MET A 479 15.90 31.27 11.59
C MET A 479 15.06 31.68 10.39
N SER A 480 15.06 30.88 9.35
CA SER A 480 14.29 31.18 8.12
C SER A 480 12.82 30.87 8.28
N THR A 481 12.48 29.90 9.09
CA THR A 481 11.12 29.37 9.19
C THR A 481 10.79 28.94 10.60
N ILE A 482 9.57 29.17 11.05
CA ILE A 482 8.99 28.57 12.25
C ILE A 482 7.78 27.73 11.87
N PHE A 483 7.72 26.49 12.40
CA PHE A 483 6.60 25.57 12.19
C PHE A 483 5.61 25.68 13.33
N ILE A 484 4.37 26.02 13.02
CA ILE A 484 3.24 26.00 13.95
C ILE A 484 2.53 24.67 13.72
N ASP A 485 2.86 23.69 14.56
CA ASP A 485 2.35 22.33 14.45
C ASP A 485 0.94 22.20 15.04
N TYR A 486 0.39 21.00 15.09
CA TYR A 486 -0.97 20.74 15.49
C TYR A 486 -1.37 21.43 16.81
N PHE A 487 -2.70 21.47 17.13
CA PHE A 487 -3.33 22.24 18.22
C PHE A 487 -3.56 23.72 18.01
N TYR A 488 -3.11 24.38 16.97
CA TYR A 488 -3.55 25.75 16.73
C TYR A 488 -5.08 25.87 16.51
N TRP A 489 -5.74 24.73 16.22
CA TRP A 489 -7.19 24.60 16.04
C TRP A 489 -7.92 24.04 17.27
N GLN A 490 -7.35 24.02 18.47
CA GLN A 490 -7.82 23.24 19.62
C GLN A 490 -9.31 23.35 19.91
N LYS A 491 -9.85 24.57 19.93
CA LYS A 491 -11.26 24.86 20.16
C LYS A 491 -12.18 24.26 19.09
N TYR A 492 -11.73 24.25 17.86
CA TYR A 492 -12.54 23.91 16.67
C TYR A 492 -12.39 22.47 16.21
N GLY A 493 -11.33 21.78 16.63
CA GLY A 493 -11.05 20.37 16.27
C GLY A 493 -10.31 20.19 14.97
N THR A 494 -9.80 18.98 14.77
CA THR A 494 -9.01 18.59 13.61
C THR A 494 -9.81 18.75 12.31
N GLY A 495 -9.17 19.37 11.29
CA GLY A 495 -9.80 19.63 9.99
C GLY A 495 -10.65 20.90 9.94
N SER A 496 -10.72 21.69 11.03
CA SER A 496 -11.43 22.98 11.02
C SER A 496 -10.76 24.04 10.16
N HIS A 497 -9.47 23.88 9.89
CA HIS A 497 -8.63 24.83 9.15
C HIS A 497 -8.74 26.27 9.70
N ARG A 498 -8.72 26.39 11.03
CA ARG A 498 -8.97 27.63 11.74
C ARG A 498 -8.14 27.74 13.01
N PHE A 499 -7.51 28.89 13.24
CA PHE A 499 -6.83 29.18 14.49
C PHE A 499 -7.83 29.38 15.63
N ASP A 500 -7.50 28.85 16.81
CA ASP A 500 -8.18 29.14 18.07
C ASP A 500 -7.79 30.54 18.54
N GLU A 501 -8.73 31.45 18.52
CA GLU A 501 -8.51 32.89 18.85
C GLU A 501 -8.11 33.11 20.33
N ASN A 502 -8.38 32.17 21.22
CA ASN A 502 -7.93 32.25 22.60
C ASN A 502 -6.42 31.99 22.73
N LEU A 503 -5.88 31.17 21.81
CA LEU A 503 -4.47 30.78 21.79
C LEU A 503 -3.66 31.66 20.82
N PHE A 504 -4.28 32.08 19.73
CA PHE A 504 -3.72 32.89 18.66
C PHE A 504 -4.62 34.07 18.36
N PRO A 505 -4.60 35.11 19.26
CA PRO A 505 -5.58 36.21 19.20
C PRO A 505 -5.38 37.16 18.01
N ASP A 506 -4.17 37.28 17.45
CA ASP A 506 -3.84 38.16 16.34
C ASP A 506 -2.86 37.46 15.37
N VAL A 507 -3.38 36.53 14.58
CA VAL A 507 -2.58 35.81 13.57
C VAL A 507 -2.00 36.75 12.49
N PRO A 508 -2.76 37.69 11.92
CA PRO A 508 -2.21 38.66 10.97
C PRO A 508 -1.05 39.48 11.52
N GLY A 509 -1.17 40.00 12.76
CA GLY A 509 -0.12 40.78 13.45
C GLY A 509 1.11 39.86 13.73
N MET A 510 0.91 38.63 14.16
CA MET A 510 1.98 37.66 14.35
C MET A 510 2.75 37.43 13.04
N LEU A 511 2.07 37.10 11.94
CA LEU A 511 2.70 36.90 10.63
C LEU A 511 3.44 38.15 10.12
N SER A 512 2.82 39.31 10.24
CA SER A 512 3.47 40.58 9.88
C SER A 512 4.75 40.83 10.68
N SER A 513 4.74 40.53 11.98
CA SER A 513 5.91 40.67 12.85
C SER A 513 7.01 39.67 12.50
N LEU A 514 6.66 38.41 12.30
CA LEU A 514 7.60 37.36 11.85
C LEU A 514 8.31 37.78 10.56
N HIS A 515 7.57 38.29 9.58
CA HIS A 515 8.13 38.73 8.30
C HIS A 515 9.02 39.98 8.43
N LYS A 516 8.51 41.01 9.08
CA LYS A 516 9.16 42.35 9.07
C LYS A 516 10.28 42.46 10.09
N ASN A 517 10.07 41.93 11.30
CA ASN A 517 11.00 42.14 12.42
C ASN A 517 12.04 41.03 12.49
N TYR A 518 11.70 39.79 12.08
CA TYR A 518 12.56 38.61 12.26
C TYR A 518 12.97 37.96 10.94
N ASN A 519 12.47 38.42 9.79
CA ASN A 519 12.70 37.81 8.47
C ASN A 519 12.43 36.32 8.45
N THR A 520 11.44 35.88 9.22
CA THR A 520 11.05 34.48 9.42
C THR A 520 9.72 34.19 8.74
N ARG A 521 9.58 33.01 8.10
CA ARG A 521 8.35 32.56 7.46
C ARG A 521 7.61 31.58 8.38
N ALA A 522 6.29 31.59 8.29
CA ALA A 522 5.44 30.68 9.05
C ALA A 522 4.94 29.51 8.18
N VAL A 523 5.22 28.30 8.63
CA VAL A 523 4.67 27.06 8.05
C VAL A 523 3.72 26.46 9.06
N ILE A 524 2.53 26.07 8.63
CA ILE A 524 1.56 25.39 9.51
C ILE A 524 1.32 23.97 9.09
N THR A 525 1.09 23.11 10.09
CA THR A 525 0.64 21.75 9.84
C THR A 525 -0.81 21.74 9.40
N ILE A 526 -1.14 20.81 8.51
CA ILE A 526 -2.50 20.56 8.09
C ILE A 526 -2.68 19.06 7.82
N TRP A 527 -3.77 18.50 8.30
CA TRP A 527 -4.06 17.07 8.19
C TRP A 527 -5.16 16.79 7.17
N PRO A 528 -5.13 15.66 6.46
CA PRO A 528 -6.23 15.25 5.58
C PRO A 528 -7.43 14.67 6.35
N THR A 529 -7.57 14.99 7.63
CA THR A 529 -8.48 14.37 8.60
C THR A 529 -9.47 15.39 9.11
N PHE A 530 -10.74 14.97 9.26
CA PHE A 530 -11.84 15.81 9.71
C PHE A 530 -12.55 15.17 10.91
N ARG A 531 -12.64 15.90 12.01
CA ARG A 531 -13.35 15.50 13.20
C ARG A 531 -14.87 15.51 12.92
N PRO A 532 -15.63 14.44 13.24
CA PRO A 532 -17.07 14.43 13.10
C PRO A 532 -17.75 15.58 13.86
N GLY A 533 -18.77 16.19 13.24
CA GLY A 533 -19.57 17.26 13.84
C GLY A 533 -19.04 18.67 13.63
N ILE A 534 -17.88 18.87 12.97
CA ILE A 534 -17.45 20.22 12.54
C ILE A 534 -18.02 20.55 11.15
N PRO A 535 -18.24 21.84 10.81
CA PRO A 535 -18.81 22.23 9.52
C PRO A 535 -18.05 21.66 8.31
N ASN A 536 -16.72 21.65 8.36
CA ASN A 536 -15.88 21.11 7.29
C ASN A 536 -16.09 19.61 7.09
N TYR A 537 -16.27 18.84 8.16
CA TYR A 537 -16.62 17.40 8.11
C TYR A 537 -17.97 17.20 7.43
N GLU A 538 -19.00 17.97 7.83
CA GLU A 538 -20.33 17.80 7.32
C GLU A 538 -20.44 18.08 5.81
N GLU A 539 -19.60 19.00 5.27
CA GLU A 539 -19.53 19.27 3.83
C GLU A 539 -19.05 18.02 3.07
N PHE A 540 -18.04 17.29 3.56
CA PHE A 540 -17.58 16.03 2.96
C PHE A 540 -18.56 14.88 3.20
N ASN A 541 -19.10 14.76 4.42
CA ASN A 541 -19.98 13.67 4.83
C ASN A 541 -21.26 13.65 3.99
N ARG A 542 -21.88 14.83 3.79
CA ARG A 542 -23.08 14.99 2.98
C ARG A 542 -22.94 14.42 1.57
N ASP A 543 -21.76 14.55 0.99
CA ASP A 543 -21.48 14.16 -0.40
C ASP A 543 -20.79 12.79 -0.50
N GLY A 544 -20.62 12.08 0.62
CA GLY A 544 -19.98 10.74 0.65
C GLY A 544 -18.50 10.77 0.24
N LEU A 545 -17.77 11.85 0.59
CA LEU A 545 -16.39 12.09 0.18
C LEU A 545 -15.35 11.78 1.28
N LEU A 546 -15.79 11.13 2.34
CA LEU A 546 -14.92 10.61 3.40
C LEU A 546 -14.64 9.13 3.15
N LEU A 547 -13.45 8.68 3.52
CA LEU A 547 -13.05 7.29 3.38
C LEU A 547 -13.56 6.48 4.57
N ASP A 548 -14.60 5.69 4.37
CA ASP A 548 -15.20 4.86 5.41
C ASP A 548 -14.18 3.97 6.13
N GLY A 549 -14.19 4.03 7.47
CA GLY A 549 -13.24 3.28 8.28
C GLY A 549 -11.82 3.86 8.34
N ALA A 550 -11.52 4.88 7.54
CA ALA A 550 -10.21 5.54 7.50
C ALA A 550 -10.10 6.61 8.59
N LYS A 551 -9.75 6.19 9.80
CA LYS A 551 -9.57 7.10 10.96
C LYS A 551 -8.11 7.47 11.14
N ALA A 552 -7.85 8.76 11.40
CA ALA A 552 -6.58 9.26 11.86
C ALA A 552 -6.82 10.37 12.90
N LEU A 553 -6.03 10.40 13.97
CA LEU A 553 -6.31 11.21 15.14
C LEU A 553 -7.76 10.99 15.65
N ASP A 554 -8.51 12.08 15.83
CA ASP A 554 -9.91 12.10 16.27
C ASP A 554 -10.92 12.22 15.12
N GLY A 555 -10.50 11.96 13.86
CA GLY A 555 -11.31 12.20 12.68
C GLY A 555 -11.24 11.13 11.60
N ILE A 556 -11.89 11.43 10.47
CA ILE A 556 -11.97 10.59 9.28
C ILE A 556 -11.26 11.28 8.12
N ILE A 557 -10.53 10.51 7.33
CA ILE A 557 -9.75 11.00 6.19
C ILE A 557 -10.67 11.24 4.99
N TYR A 558 -10.45 12.31 4.23
CA TYR A 558 -11.18 12.58 3.00
C TYR A 558 -10.62 11.81 1.81
N ASP A 559 -11.43 11.59 0.79
CA ASP A 559 -11.01 10.94 -0.46
C ASP A 559 -10.24 11.92 -1.36
N ALA A 560 -8.93 12.01 -1.21
CA ALA A 560 -8.09 12.87 -2.03
C ALA A 560 -8.08 12.51 -3.52
N PHE A 561 -8.52 11.30 -3.90
CA PHE A 561 -8.62 10.88 -5.29
C PHE A 561 -9.84 11.46 -6.00
N SER A 562 -10.85 11.92 -5.25
CA SER A 562 -12.02 12.59 -5.79
C SER A 562 -11.73 14.05 -6.17
N PRO A 563 -11.87 14.45 -7.44
CA PRO A 563 -11.70 15.86 -7.84
C PRO A 563 -12.60 16.80 -7.06
N LYS A 564 -13.84 16.39 -6.77
CA LYS A 564 -14.80 17.17 -5.97
C LYS A 564 -14.31 17.34 -4.53
N ALA A 565 -13.79 16.29 -3.93
CA ALA A 565 -13.26 16.34 -2.58
C ALA A 565 -11.99 17.23 -2.50
N ALA A 566 -11.13 17.15 -3.49
CA ALA A 566 -9.95 18.01 -3.61
C ALA A 566 -10.34 19.51 -3.73
N GLU A 567 -11.38 19.82 -4.50
CA GLU A 567 -11.90 21.18 -4.64
C GLU A 567 -12.48 21.71 -3.31
N ILE A 568 -13.29 20.92 -2.62
CA ILE A 568 -13.84 21.25 -1.30
C ILE A 568 -12.71 21.50 -0.30
N TYR A 569 -11.73 20.57 -0.24
CA TYR A 569 -10.59 20.69 0.65
C TYR A 569 -9.84 22.01 0.41
N TRP A 570 -9.52 22.30 -0.84
CA TRP A 570 -8.80 23.52 -1.19
C TRP A 570 -9.61 24.78 -0.82
N LYS A 571 -10.91 24.80 -1.08
CA LYS A 571 -11.81 25.90 -0.67
C LYS A 571 -11.77 26.14 0.84
N GLN A 572 -11.76 25.06 1.64
CA GLN A 572 -11.67 25.15 3.10
C GLN A 572 -10.31 25.64 3.60
N VAL A 573 -9.24 25.44 2.82
CA VAL A 573 -7.87 25.92 3.13
C VAL A 573 -7.67 27.40 2.77
N MET A 574 -8.42 27.93 1.81
CA MET A 574 -8.26 29.31 1.31
C MET A 574 -8.21 30.39 2.39
N PRO A 575 -9.05 30.37 3.45
CA PRO A 575 -8.94 31.35 4.52
C PRO A 575 -7.56 31.40 5.19
N LEU A 576 -6.87 30.28 5.33
CA LEU A 576 -5.50 30.23 5.85
C LEU A 576 -4.48 30.78 4.84
N VAL A 577 -4.72 30.55 3.54
CA VAL A 577 -3.90 31.16 2.48
C VAL A 577 -4.05 32.69 2.52
N ASP A 578 -5.26 33.19 2.67
CA ASP A 578 -5.56 34.62 2.70
C ASP A 578 -4.99 35.32 3.96
N LEU A 579 -4.84 34.63 5.07
CA LEU A 579 -4.14 35.11 6.27
C LEU A 579 -2.64 35.37 6.03
N GLY A 580 -2.04 34.80 4.98
CA GLY A 580 -0.64 35.04 4.66
C GLY A 580 0.32 33.94 5.13
N ILE A 581 -0.17 32.75 5.42
CA ILE A 581 0.67 31.57 5.69
C ILE A 581 1.61 31.32 4.51
N ASP A 582 2.90 31.08 4.79
CA ASP A 582 3.95 30.99 3.77
C ASP A 582 4.14 29.58 3.24
N GLY A 583 3.95 28.55 4.08
CA GLY A 583 4.17 27.16 3.70
C GLY A 583 3.28 26.16 4.43
N TRP A 584 3.26 24.93 3.94
CA TRP A 584 2.29 23.90 4.30
C TRP A 584 2.99 22.62 4.70
N PHE A 585 2.70 22.16 5.90
CA PHE A 585 3.18 20.91 6.45
C PHE A 585 2.04 19.88 6.40
N LEU A 586 2.04 19.05 5.35
CA LEU A 586 1.02 18.02 5.12
C LEU A 586 1.35 16.79 5.94
N ASP A 587 0.98 16.80 7.20
CA ASP A 587 1.17 15.68 8.12
C ASP A 587 0.06 14.65 7.98
N GLY A 588 0.32 13.39 8.39
CA GLY A 588 -0.65 12.30 8.33
C GLY A 588 -1.09 11.91 6.91
N CYS A 589 -0.31 12.27 5.88
CA CYS A 589 -0.67 12.05 4.48
C CYS A 589 -0.27 10.68 3.92
N GLU A 590 0.34 9.80 4.70
CA GLU A 590 0.68 8.42 4.32
C GLU A 590 -0.49 7.46 4.27
N PRO A 591 -1.55 7.72 4.79
CA PRO A 591 -2.44 7.40 5.90
C PRO A 591 -2.06 6.09 6.63
N ASP A 592 -0.90 6.07 7.30
CA ASP A 592 -0.36 4.88 7.98
C ASP A 592 -1.15 4.47 9.23
N GLN A 593 -1.73 5.44 9.92
CA GLN A 593 -2.59 5.20 11.09
C GLN A 593 -3.90 4.54 10.70
N VAL A 594 -4.09 4.34 9.41
CA VAL A 594 -5.25 3.78 8.78
C VAL A 594 -4.95 2.35 8.33
N ASN A 595 -4.71 1.48 9.28
CA ASN A 595 -4.87 0.04 9.02
C ASN A 595 -6.28 -0.32 8.56
N SER A 596 -7.18 0.62 8.64
CA SER A 596 -8.57 0.61 8.24
C SER A 596 -8.85 1.24 6.87
N PHE A 597 -7.83 1.43 6.00
CA PHE A 597 -8.03 1.82 4.59
C PHE A 597 -8.85 0.79 3.81
N LEU A 598 -9.34 -0.19 4.53
CA LEU A 598 -9.98 -1.41 4.06
C LEU A 598 -11.21 -1.69 4.89
N PRO A 599 -12.30 -1.93 4.28
CA PRO A 599 -12.66 -2.22 2.90
C PRO A 599 -13.01 -0.97 2.06
N THR A 600 -12.31 0.12 2.27
CA THR A 600 -12.62 1.42 1.70
C THR A 600 -12.44 1.45 0.18
N VAL A 601 -13.36 2.09 -0.51
CA VAL A 601 -13.29 2.38 -1.93
C VAL A 601 -13.06 3.88 -2.09
N THR A 602 -12.02 4.25 -2.84
CA THR A 602 -11.76 5.62 -3.25
C THR A 602 -12.41 5.91 -4.60
N HIS A 603 -12.41 7.16 -5.03
CA HIS A 603 -12.86 7.53 -6.37
C HIS A 603 -12.14 6.75 -7.49
N ASP A 604 -10.88 6.36 -7.27
CA ASP A 604 -10.06 5.63 -8.24
C ASP A 604 -10.02 4.11 -8.00
N GLY A 605 -10.97 3.59 -7.23
CA GLY A 605 -11.13 2.17 -6.96
C GLY A 605 -10.73 1.75 -5.54
N PRO A 606 -10.50 0.46 -5.30
CA PRO A 606 -10.17 -0.03 -3.97
C PRO A 606 -8.97 0.69 -3.38
N ALA A 607 -9.07 1.16 -2.13
CA ALA A 607 -8.01 1.91 -1.47
C ALA A 607 -6.68 1.13 -1.42
N LEU A 608 -6.72 -0.20 -1.29
CA LEU A 608 -5.55 -1.07 -1.37
C LEU A 608 -4.75 -0.94 -2.67
N LYS A 609 -5.45 -0.70 -3.79
CA LYS A 609 -4.83 -0.58 -5.11
C LYS A 609 -4.05 0.73 -5.26
N VAL A 610 -4.50 1.81 -4.61
CA VAL A 610 -4.00 3.18 -4.82
C VAL A 610 -3.34 3.80 -3.59
N ARG A 611 -3.28 3.08 -2.47
CA ARG A 611 -2.90 3.62 -1.15
C ARG A 611 -1.60 4.42 -1.12
N ASN A 612 -0.56 3.96 -1.80
CA ASN A 612 0.74 4.64 -1.81
C ASN A 612 0.75 5.96 -2.59
N LEU A 613 -0.30 6.24 -3.35
CA LEU A 613 -0.46 7.49 -4.10
C LEU A 613 -1.02 8.64 -3.26
N TYR A 614 -1.59 8.36 -2.09
CA TYR A 614 -2.28 9.37 -1.30
C TYR A 614 -1.44 10.64 -1.08
N PRO A 615 -0.15 10.56 -0.66
CA PRO A 615 0.68 11.76 -0.48
C PRO A 615 0.86 12.56 -1.78
N LEU A 616 0.97 11.90 -2.92
CA LEU A 616 1.11 12.57 -4.22
C LEU A 616 -0.18 13.31 -4.61
N VAL A 617 -1.35 12.67 -4.51
CA VAL A 617 -2.61 13.30 -4.92
C VAL A 617 -3.00 14.42 -3.96
N HIS A 618 -2.80 14.23 -2.66
CA HIS A 618 -3.03 15.26 -1.64
C HIS A 618 -2.12 16.47 -1.86
N ALA A 619 -0.81 16.27 -2.02
CA ALA A 619 0.13 17.36 -2.31
C ALA A 619 -0.15 18.06 -3.65
N THR A 620 -0.66 17.34 -4.65
CA THR A 620 -1.05 17.93 -5.94
C THR A 620 -2.18 18.94 -5.79
N THR A 621 -3.14 18.69 -4.90
CA THR A 621 -4.22 19.63 -4.57
C THR A 621 -3.64 20.93 -4.04
N PHE A 622 -2.69 20.85 -3.09
CA PHE A 622 -2.01 22.06 -2.54
C PHE A 622 -1.18 22.77 -3.59
N TYR A 623 -0.36 22.07 -4.34
CA TYR A 623 0.53 22.65 -5.34
C TYR A 623 -0.26 23.44 -6.40
N ASN A 624 -1.28 22.81 -6.98
CA ASN A 624 -2.12 23.45 -8.00
C ASN A 624 -2.92 24.61 -7.42
N GLY A 625 -3.46 24.47 -6.23
CA GLY A 625 -4.20 25.51 -5.55
C GLY A 625 -3.34 26.74 -5.24
N LEU A 626 -2.12 26.52 -4.72
CA LEU A 626 -1.18 27.60 -4.42
C LEU A 626 -0.71 28.34 -5.66
N LEU A 627 -0.40 27.63 -6.76
CA LEU A 627 -0.05 28.26 -8.03
C LEU A 627 -1.19 29.12 -8.58
N LYS A 628 -2.44 28.69 -8.40
CA LYS A 628 -3.62 29.46 -8.81
C LYS A 628 -3.85 30.67 -7.92
N ALA A 629 -3.72 30.51 -6.60
CA ALA A 629 -3.95 31.58 -5.63
C ALA A 629 -2.81 32.62 -5.61
N ARG A 630 -1.56 32.18 -5.81
CA ARG A 630 -0.35 33.00 -5.72
C ARG A 630 0.60 32.70 -6.89
N PRO A 631 0.25 33.08 -8.14
CA PRO A 631 0.97 32.66 -9.35
C PRO A 631 2.42 33.16 -9.42
N ASN A 632 2.76 34.22 -8.69
CA ASN A 632 4.11 34.80 -8.63
C ASN A 632 4.96 34.29 -7.45
N GLN A 633 4.45 33.34 -6.68
CA GLN A 633 5.16 32.74 -5.54
C GLN A 633 5.42 31.26 -5.78
N ARG A 634 6.61 30.80 -5.40
CA ARG A 634 6.94 29.39 -5.39
C ARG A 634 6.28 28.73 -4.18
N PRO A 635 5.49 27.66 -4.34
CA PRO A 635 4.93 26.92 -3.22
C PRO A 635 6.03 26.27 -2.36
N TYR A 636 5.83 26.22 -1.04
CA TYR A 636 6.56 25.33 -0.15
C TYR A 636 5.60 24.36 0.51
N ILE A 637 5.84 23.08 0.28
CA ILE A 637 5.03 21.97 0.78
C ILE A 637 5.98 20.94 1.36
N LEU A 638 5.78 20.58 2.63
CA LEU A 638 6.49 19.50 3.32
C LEU A 638 5.52 18.33 3.51
N THR A 639 5.93 17.12 3.11
CA THR A 639 5.13 15.90 3.26
C THR A 639 5.90 14.84 4.03
N ARG A 640 5.20 13.98 4.79
CA ARG A 640 5.83 12.87 5.53
C ARG A 640 6.18 11.69 4.64
N CYS A 641 5.48 11.53 3.54
CA CYS A 641 5.65 10.44 2.59
C CYS A 641 5.72 10.93 1.15
N ALA A 642 6.15 10.04 0.25
CA ALA A 642 6.24 10.34 -1.17
C ALA A 642 6.02 9.09 -2.03
N TRP A 643 5.50 9.31 -3.23
CA TRP A 643 5.44 8.33 -4.30
C TRP A 643 6.28 8.77 -5.51
N ALA A 644 6.53 7.86 -6.45
CA ALA A 644 7.18 8.21 -7.72
C ALA A 644 6.45 9.40 -8.39
N SER A 645 7.20 10.35 -8.90
CA SER A 645 6.77 11.64 -9.45
C SER A 645 6.41 12.74 -8.43
N GLN A 646 6.55 12.49 -7.14
CA GLN A 646 6.31 13.52 -6.10
C GLN A 646 7.12 14.79 -6.33
N GLN A 647 8.32 14.69 -6.92
CA GLN A 647 9.17 15.85 -7.21
C GLN A 647 8.49 16.89 -8.09
N LYS A 648 7.57 16.51 -8.98
CA LYS A 648 6.91 17.44 -9.92
C LYS A 648 6.00 18.47 -9.24
N VAL A 649 5.57 18.20 -8.02
CA VAL A 649 4.77 19.11 -7.19
C VAL A 649 5.60 19.81 -6.12
N GLY A 650 6.94 19.81 -6.25
CA GLY A 650 7.86 20.62 -5.45
C GLY A 650 7.85 20.31 -3.96
N THR A 651 7.45 19.13 -3.54
CA THR A 651 7.43 18.77 -2.13
C THR A 651 8.83 18.51 -1.58
N ALA A 652 9.10 19.01 -0.39
CA ALA A 652 10.11 18.48 0.50
C ALA A 652 9.52 17.30 1.31
N VAL A 653 10.36 16.38 1.73
CA VAL A 653 9.94 15.21 2.55
C VAL A 653 10.83 15.15 3.77
N TRP A 654 10.23 14.91 4.95
CA TRP A 654 11.03 14.72 6.15
C TRP A 654 10.99 13.26 6.65
N SER A 655 11.91 12.95 7.56
CA SER A 655 12.15 11.60 8.03
C SER A 655 11.04 11.00 8.92
N GLY A 656 9.99 11.77 9.25
CA GLY A 656 8.93 11.34 10.16
C GLY A 656 9.32 11.51 11.63
N ASP A 657 8.55 10.89 12.54
CA ASP A 657 8.72 10.99 14.00
C ASP A 657 9.84 10.05 14.47
N ILE A 658 11.08 10.43 14.18
CA ILE A 658 12.27 9.63 14.52
C ILE A 658 12.75 9.93 15.94
N PRO A 659 13.36 8.94 16.64
CA PRO A 659 14.03 9.17 17.92
C PRO A 659 15.24 10.10 17.80
N THR A 660 15.44 11.00 18.77
CA THR A 660 16.57 11.91 18.81
C THR A 660 17.80 11.22 19.40
N THR A 661 18.47 10.36 18.60
CA THR A 661 19.66 9.62 19.01
C THR A 661 20.72 9.62 17.91
N PHE A 662 21.99 9.44 18.28
CA PHE A 662 23.08 9.29 17.30
C PHE A 662 22.96 8.03 16.43
N ASP A 663 22.35 6.96 16.94
CA ASP A 663 22.05 5.77 16.16
C ASP A 663 21.04 6.09 15.04
N GLU A 664 20.01 6.84 15.38
CA GLU A 664 19.03 7.28 14.38
C GLU A 664 19.64 8.25 13.36
N LEU A 665 20.46 9.21 13.79
CA LEU A 665 21.19 10.10 12.87
C LEU A 665 22.02 9.31 11.86
N ARG A 666 22.68 8.23 12.29
CA ARG A 666 23.44 7.35 11.38
C ARG A 666 22.52 6.67 10.36
N LYS A 667 21.33 6.22 10.76
CA LYS A 667 20.33 5.61 9.88
C LYS A 667 19.79 6.62 8.88
N GLN A 668 19.62 7.88 9.30
CA GLN A 668 19.12 8.94 8.43
C GLN A 668 20.06 9.29 7.27
N VAL A 669 21.37 9.13 7.43
CA VAL A 669 22.33 9.32 6.33
C VAL A 669 22.03 8.36 5.18
N THR A 670 21.89 7.07 5.46
CA THR A 670 21.59 6.05 4.44
C THR A 670 20.18 6.18 3.88
N ALA A 671 19.21 6.54 4.72
CA ALA A 671 17.83 6.77 4.34
C ALA A 671 17.70 7.95 3.36
N GLY A 672 18.32 9.09 3.68
CA GLY A 672 18.31 10.28 2.83
C GLY A 672 19.00 10.05 1.49
N LEU A 673 20.17 9.36 1.46
CA LEU A 673 20.88 9.05 0.22
C LEU A 673 20.03 8.16 -0.71
N ASN A 674 19.39 7.11 -0.19
CA ASN A 674 18.48 6.28 -0.98
C ASN A 674 17.24 7.04 -1.45
N PHE A 675 16.71 7.94 -0.60
CA PHE A 675 15.55 8.74 -0.95
C PHE A 675 15.85 9.71 -2.11
N VAL A 676 16.91 10.51 -2.01
CA VAL A 676 17.25 11.48 -3.07
C VAL A 676 17.67 10.80 -4.36
N ALA A 677 18.24 9.59 -4.29
CA ALA A 677 18.51 8.77 -5.46
C ALA A 677 17.24 8.43 -6.25
N CYS A 678 16.05 8.40 -5.60
CA CYS A 678 14.78 8.24 -6.29
C CYS A 678 14.35 9.45 -7.13
N GLY A 679 15.19 10.48 -7.28
CA GLY A 679 14.94 11.65 -8.10
C GLY A 679 14.08 12.73 -7.44
N ILE A 680 13.79 12.61 -6.14
CA ILE A 680 13.09 13.60 -5.31
C ILE A 680 14.15 14.38 -4.51
N PRO A 681 14.51 15.63 -4.92
CA PRO A 681 15.72 16.28 -4.44
C PRO A 681 15.63 16.96 -3.07
N TYR A 682 14.41 17.21 -2.58
CA TYR A 682 14.20 17.95 -1.34
C TYR A 682 13.87 16.98 -0.21
N TRP A 683 14.83 16.81 0.68
CA TRP A 683 14.69 15.92 1.85
C TRP A 683 15.32 16.57 3.08
N THR A 684 14.71 16.33 4.25
CA THR A 684 15.17 16.82 5.54
C THR A 684 14.88 15.81 6.65
N THR A 685 15.38 16.08 7.84
CA THR A 685 15.13 15.26 9.02
C THR A 685 14.58 16.10 10.17
#